data_f5e37a6cabef07ab29e6d48fbf1f2f65
#
_entry.id   f5e37a6cabef07ab29e6d48fbf1f2f65
#
_cell.length_a   1.000
_cell.length_b   1.000
_cell.length_c   1.000
_cell.angle_alpha   90.00
_cell.angle_beta   90.00
_cell.angle_gamma   90.00
#
_symmetry.space_group_name_H-M   'P 1'
#
loop_
_entity.id
_entity.type
_entity.pdbx_description
1 polymer ?
#
loop_
_entity_poly.entity_id
_entity_poly.type
_entity_poly.pdbx_seq_one_letter_code
_entity_poly.pdbx_strand_id
1 'polypeptide(L)'
;MPLEAKTLKVCSCNGTIPLDATRLADALKTGSAITVHTELCRKQAGAFQAALGESDLIVACTQEAPLFSEIAEGAKSTANLAFVNIREAAGWSEQGRAATPKIAALLAAAALPEPEPVPVVKYESRGQLLIIGPSEAALDWARRLADTLEVSVLLTGAHRGELSAERRAPVWSGRVVKVSGWLGAFEVEWQQENPIDLELCTRCNACVQACPEQAIDFTYQIDLAKCKAHRECVKACGAIGAIDFERAAEPRKETFDLVLDLSREPLITHDAPQGYAAPGADPLEQSLAATKLVSLVGEFEKPRFTQYRERICAHARSGIVGCTKCLDVCSTGAIRADGDHVSIEPHLCAGCGGCATVCPSGAVTYAYPRVPDVGSRLKTLLATYREAGGGDACILIHDAQQGRSLLQALGRRAGYGARGLGMKGRGRGLPARVIPLECFHVAATGIDLLLGALCYGASQVRVLAAGGEGDGYLEALRQQISYAQAIVSALGYEGEHFSLIEASEASALEAQLWELRNAQSVNRPATFNLSPEKRTTLDFAFEHLAKQAPSSKEEIALGAGAPFGSLRINKDTCTLCKACLGACPESALLDSPEAPQLRFIERNCVQCGLCVNTCPEDAIELVPRLLLTAQAKEPVVLNEAEPFNCVRCGKPFGTRRMVEMMTGKLGAHSMFAGGTALRRLQMCGECRVVDMVSSQNEPTIFDYTKSK
;
A
#
# COMPACT_ATOMS: atom_id res chain seq x y z
N MET A 1 5.90 -27.93 -20.13
CA MET A 1 5.11 -27.29 -19.05
C MET A 1 5.91 -27.23 -17.73
N PRO A 2 5.69 -26.30 -16.82
CA PRO A 2 6.44 -26.26 -15.54
C PRO A 2 6.36 -27.53 -14.69
N LEU A 3 5.32 -28.37 -14.91
CA LEU A 3 5.13 -29.64 -14.20
C LEU A 3 6.06 -30.76 -14.62
N GLU A 4 6.68 -30.69 -15.80
CA GLU A 4 7.57 -31.76 -16.30
C GLU A 4 8.86 -31.92 -15.48
N ALA A 5 9.24 -30.86 -14.78
CA ALA A 5 10.42 -30.81 -13.88
C ALA A 5 10.12 -31.08 -12.40
N LYS A 6 8.86 -31.33 -12.04
CA LYS A 6 8.43 -31.47 -10.62
C LYS A 6 7.66 -32.75 -10.40
N THR A 7 7.90 -33.41 -9.27
CA THR A 7 7.16 -34.62 -8.88
C THR A 7 5.87 -34.22 -8.13
N LEU A 8 4.73 -34.74 -8.58
CA LEU A 8 3.42 -34.43 -8.00
C LEU A 8 2.96 -35.56 -7.06
N LYS A 9 2.61 -35.24 -5.84
CA LYS A 9 2.02 -36.12 -4.84
C LYS A 9 0.61 -35.66 -4.49
N VAL A 10 -0.39 -36.37 -4.98
CA VAL A 10 -1.82 -36.07 -4.80
C VAL A 10 -2.45 -37.00 -3.77
N CYS A 11 -3.18 -36.46 -2.81
CA CYS A 11 -3.86 -37.25 -1.78
C CYS A 11 -5.37 -36.94 -1.74
N SER A 12 -6.20 -37.98 -1.69
CA SER A 12 -7.65 -37.85 -1.55
C SER A 12 -8.14 -37.65 -0.11
N CYS A 13 -7.21 -37.54 0.85
CA CYS A 13 -7.51 -37.36 2.29
C CYS A 13 -8.52 -38.40 2.80
N ASN A 14 -8.12 -39.65 2.86
CA ASN A 14 -8.97 -40.79 3.23
C ASN A 14 -10.22 -40.94 2.34
N GLY A 15 -10.07 -40.64 1.03
CA GLY A 15 -11.17 -40.70 0.06
C GLY A 15 -12.27 -39.66 0.26
N THR A 16 -12.04 -38.62 1.05
CA THR A 16 -13.04 -37.53 1.28
C THR A 16 -13.04 -36.51 0.13
N ILE A 17 -11.98 -36.44 -0.66
CA ILE A 17 -11.91 -35.60 -1.85
C ILE A 17 -12.23 -36.49 -3.07
N PRO A 18 -13.27 -36.18 -3.86
CA PRO A 18 -13.60 -36.93 -5.07
C PRO A 18 -12.63 -36.56 -6.20
N LEU A 19 -11.52 -37.27 -6.29
CA LEU A 19 -10.48 -37.08 -7.32
C LEU A 19 -10.64 -38.06 -8.46
N ASP A 20 -10.59 -37.57 -9.70
CA ASP A 20 -10.50 -38.34 -10.93
C ASP A 20 -9.07 -38.24 -11.47
N ALA A 21 -8.29 -39.29 -11.28
CA ALA A 21 -6.88 -39.35 -11.64
C ALA A 21 -6.62 -39.17 -13.15
N THR A 22 -7.51 -39.72 -13.98
CA THR A 22 -7.39 -39.64 -15.43
C THR A 22 -7.66 -38.22 -15.91
N ARG A 23 -8.80 -37.66 -15.53
CA ARG A 23 -9.13 -36.25 -15.90
C ARG A 23 -8.12 -35.27 -15.37
N LEU A 24 -7.53 -35.51 -14.19
CA LEU A 24 -6.50 -34.65 -13.62
C LEU A 24 -5.20 -34.77 -14.41
N ALA A 25 -4.80 -35.98 -14.82
CA ALA A 25 -3.63 -36.22 -15.65
C ALA A 25 -3.76 -35.56 -17.04
N ASP A 26 -4.94 -35.67 -17.65
CA ASP A 26 -5.23 -35.06 -18.95
C ASP A 26 -5.18 -33.50 -18.83
N ALA A 27 -5.79 -32.95 -17.81
CA ALA A 27 -5.82 -31.51 -17.55
C ALA A 27 -4.42 -30.93 -17.30
N LEU A 28 -3.56 -31.67 -16.61
CA LEU A 28 -2.19 -31.28 -16.31
C LEU A 28 -1.17 -31.68 -17.39
N LYS A 29 -1.61 -32.43 -18.40
CA LYS A 29 -0.76 -32.94 -19.53
C LYS A 29 0.50 -33.65 -19.03
N THR A 30 0.34 -34.47 -17.97
CA THR A 30 1.47 -35.17 -17.34
C THR A 30 2.05 -36.31 -18.18
N GLY A 31 1.39 -36.70 -19.24
CA GLY A 31 1.82 -37.83 -20.13
C GLY A 31 1.74 -39.23 -19.50
N SER A 32 1.52 -39.30 -18.19
CA SER A 32 1.38 -40.53 -17.40
C SER A 32 0.26 -40.38 -16.36
N ALA A 33 -0.32 -41.52 -15.92
CA ALA A 33 -1.36 -41.53 -14.92
C ALA A 33 -0.85 -40.97 -13.58
N ILE A 34 -1.65 -40.06 -12.97
CA ILE A 34 -1.36 -39.54 -11.65
C ILE A 34 -1.75 -40.56 -10.59
N THR A 35 -0.81 -40.89 -9.70
CA THR A 35 -1.09 -41.74 -8.55
C THR A 35 -1.81 -40.91 -7.48
N VAL A 36 -3.06 -41.27 -7.18
CA VAL A 36 -3.83 -40.66 -6.08
C VAL A 36 -3.66 -41.52 -4.82
N HIS A 37 -2.99 -40.94 -3.83
CA HIS A 37 -2.84 -41.53 -2.50
C HIS A 37 -4.12 -41.32 -1.66
N THR A 38 -4.38 -42.20 -0.70
CA THR A 38 -5.51 -42.04 0.25
C THR A 38 -5.05 -41.50 1.58
N GLU A 39 -3.89 -41.93 2.06
CA GLU A 39 -3.34 -41.60 3.38
C GLU A 39 -1.83 -41.25 3.29
N LEU A 40 -1.48 -40.28 2.42
CA LEU A 40 -0.08 -39.92 2.14
C LEU A 40 0.71 -39.54 3.42
N CYS A 41 0.04 -38.86 4.37
CA CYS A 41 0.62 -38.43 5.64
C CYS A 41 0.65 -39.53 6.74
N ARG A 42 0.19 -40.75 6.44
CA ARG A 42 0.11 -41.88 7.38
C ARG A 42 0.73 -43.13 6.75
N LYS A 43 -0.09 -44.12 6.39
CA LYS A 43 0.37 -45.41 5.88
C LYS A 43 1.19 -45.33 4.59
N GLN A 44 1.05 -44.25 3.82
CA GLN A 44 1.72 -44.06 2.55
C GLN A 44 2.86 -42.99 2.60
N ALA A 45 3.32 -42.61 3.80
CA ALA A 45 4.39 -41.64 3.96
C ALA A 45 5.71 -42.08 3.26
N GLY A 46 5.97 -43.38 3.16
CA GLY A 46 7.10 -43.91 2.39
C GLY A 46 7.08 -43.55 0.90
N ALA A 47 5.88 -43.32 0.32
CA ALA A 47 5.77 -42.86 -1.08
C ALA A 47 6.20 -41.40 -1.27
N PHE A 48 6.05 -40.57 -0.21
CA PHE A 48 6.61 -39.22 -0.20
C PHE A 48 8.14 -39.29 -0.01
N GLN A 49 8.60 -40.07 0.97
CA GLN A 49 10.02 -40.20 1.29
C GLN A 49 10.82 -40.74 0.10
N ALA A 50 10.28 -41.70 -0.65
CA ALA A 50 10.93 -42.26 -1.85
C ALA A 50 11.08 -41.25 -2.99
N ALA A 51 10.28 -40.18 -3.01
CA ALA A 51 10.35 -39.12 -4.03
C ALA A 51 11.32 -37.99 -3.66
N LEU A 52 11.84 -37.96 -2.45
CA LEU A 52 12.82 -36.98 -2.05
C LEU A 52 14.16 -37.22 -2.74
N GLY A 53 14.69 -36.20 -3.40
CA GLY A 53 15.99 -36.26 -4.06
C GLY A 53 15.94 -36.46 -5.57
N GLU A 54 14.78 -36.73 -6.17
CA GLU A 54 14.65 -36.86 -7.66
C GLU A 54 14.37 -35.50 -8.35
N SER A 55 13.51 -34.69 -7.73
CA SER A 55 13.10 -33.36 -8.24
C SER A 55 12.39 -32.56 -7.14
N ASP A 56 12.09 -31.30 -7.42
CA ASP A 56 11.17 -30.52 -6.60
C ASP A 56 9.79 -31.19 -6.52
N LEU A 57 9.15 -31.11 -5.36
CA LEU A 57 7.87 -31.77 -5.12
C LEU A 57 6.73 -30.78 -4.95
N ILE A 58 5.58 -31.13 -5.56
CA ILE A 58 4.30 -30.48 -5.29
C ILE A 58 3.44 -31.47 -4.50
N VAL A 59 3.11 -31.12 -3.27
CA VAL A 59 2.29 -31.94 -2.37
C VAL A 59 0.90 -31.32 -2.26
N ALA A 60 -0.11 -32.04 -2.74
CA ALA A 60 -1.50 -31.63 -2.68
C ALA A 60 -2.08 -31.85 -1.27
N CYS A 61 -1.48 -31.23 -0.26
CA CYS A 61 -1.84 -31.28 1.14
C CYS A 61 -1.20 -30.10 1.89
N THR A 62 -1.98 -29.34 2.64
CA THR A 62 -1.47 -28.27 3.51
C THR A 62 -1.63 -28.61 5.01
N GLN A 63 -2.56 -29.51 5.33
CA GLN A 63 -2.82 -29.92 6.72
C GLN A 63 -1.56 -30.49 7.41
N GLU A 64 -0.83 -31.32 6.70
CA GLU A 64 0.36 -32.01 7.23
C GLU A 64 1.65 -31.50 6.61
N ALA A 65 1.67 -30.24 6.14
CA ALA A 65 2.88 -29.62 5.61
C ALA A 65 4.06 -29.69 6.59
N PRO A 66 3.89 -29.43 7.90
CA PRO A 66 4.98 -29.56 8.88
C PRO A 66 5.58 -30.98 8.91
N LEU A 67 4.74 -32.03 8.92
CA LEU A 67 5.21 -33.41 8.89
C LEU A 67 6.04 -33.72 7.64
N PHE A 68 5.59 -33.27 6.47
CA PHE A 68 6.35 -33.49 5.24
C PHE A 68 7.67 -32.73 5.22
N SER A 69 7.72 -31.53 5.80
CA SER A 69 8.95 -30.77 5.98
C SER A 69 9.92 -31.47 6.92
N GLU A 70 9.45 -31.98 8.08
CA GLU A 70 10.28 -32.78 9.00
C GLU A 70 10.86 -34.06 8.33
N ILE A 71 10.05 -34.77 7.53
CA ILE A 71 10.52 -35.97 6.80
C ILE A 71 11.61 -35.57 5.80
N ALA A 72 11.45 -34.46 5.08
CA ALA A 72 12.44 -33.99 4.12
C ALA A 72 13.74 -33.53 4.80
N GLU A 73 13.64 -32.81 5.91
CA GLU A 73 14.79 -32.39 6.72
C GLU A 73 15.54 -33.63 7.30
N GLY A 74 14.79 -34.58 7.84
CA GLY A 74 15.35 -35.83 8.36
C GLY A 74 16.06 -36.66 7.29
N ALA A 75 15.57 -36.61 6.03
CA ALA A 75 16.20 -37.21 4.87
C ALA A 75 17.35 -36.36 4.29
N LYS A 76 17.60 -35.16 4.82
CA LYS A 76 18.56 -34.16 4.27
C LYS A 76 18.33 -33.87 2.77
N SER A 77 17.06 -33.80 2.39
CA SER A 77 16.68 -33.51 1.01
C SER A 77 16.91 -32.03 0.69
N THR A 78 17.38 -31.75 -0.53
CA THR A 78 17.53 -30.40 -1.09
C THR A 78 16.36 -30.02 -2.00
N ALA A 79 15.35 -30.91 -2.16
CA ALA A 79 14.19 -30.67 -2.99
C ALA A 79 13.30 -29.55 -2.41
N ASN A 80 12.87 -28.61 -3.25
CA ASN A 80 11.88 -27.61 -2.86
C ASN A 80 10.49 -28.25 -2.74
N LEU A 81 9.80 -27.95 -1.65
CA LEU A 81 8.46 -28.46 -1.37
C LEU A 81 7.42 -27.37 -1.54
N ALA A 82 6.49 -27.55 -2.48
CA ALA A 82 5.32 -26.69 -2.63
C ALA A 82 4.06 -27.41 -2.14
N PHE A 83 3.33 -26.78 -1.22
CA PHE A 83 2.10 -27.34 -0.65
C PHE A 83 0.86 -26.66 -1.25
N VAL A 84 -0.12 -27.46 -1.69
CA VAL A 84 -1.33 -26.97 -2.32
C VAL A 84 -2.56 -27.42 -1.57
N ASN A 85 -3.40 -26.48 -1.17
CA ASN A 85 -4.68 -26.78 -0.54
C ASN A 85 -5.73 -27.15 -1.60
N ILE A 86 -5.87 -28.43 -1.85
CA ILE A 86 -6.93 -28.96 -2.74
C ILE A 86 -8.16 -29.43 -1.96
N ARG A 87 -8.08 -29.50 -0.64
CA ARG A 87 -9.12 -30.02 0.25
C ARG A 87 -10.17 -28.94 0.52
N GLU A 88 -9.82 -27.94 1.32
CA GLU A 88 -10.72 -26.86 1.71
C GLU A 88 -11.01 -25.92 0.55
N ALA A 89 -10.01 -25.65 -0.28
CA ALA A 89 -10.13 -24.73 -1.42
C ALA A 89 -10.91 -25.32 -2.61
N ALA A 90 -11.07 -26.65 -2.68
CA ALA A 90 -11.66 -27.28 -3.85
C ALA A 90 -12.54 -28.52 -3.54
N GLY A 91 -11.95 -29.61 -3.04
CA GLY A 91 -12.59 -30.91 -2.95
C GLY A 91 -13.69 -31.00 -1.91
N TRP A 92 -13.55 -30.31 -0.80
CA TRP A 92 -14.57 -30.21 0.24
C TRP A 92 -15.58 -29.13 -0.10
N SER A 93 -16.48 -29.47 -1.01
CA SER A 93 -17.58 -28.64 -1.47
C SER A 93 -18.74 -29.51 -1.90
N GLU A 94 -19.94 -28.96 -1.85
CA GLU A 94 -21.13 -29.56 -2.45
C GLU A 94 -20.89 -29.93 -3.93
N GLN A 95 -20.11 -29.10 -4.62
CA GLN A 95 -19.69 -29.29 -6.00
C GLN A 95 -18.32 -29.98 -6.13
N GLY A 96 -17.82 -30.68 -5.11
CA GLY A 96 -16.47 -31.28 -5.10
C GLY A 96 -16.19 -32.20 -6.29
N ARG A 97 -17.19 -32.92 -6.83
CA ARG A 97 -17.05 -33.76 -8.05
C ARG A 97 -16.77 -32.94 -9.32
N ALA A 98 -17.22 -31.68 -9.35
CA ALA A 98 -16.99 -30.75 -10.44
C ALA A 98 -15.71 -29.91 -10.25
N ALA A 99 -14.97 -30.12 -9.16
CA ALA A 99 -13.81 -29.31 -8.80
C ALA A 99 -12.49 -29.74 -9.48
N THR A 100 -12.48 -30.79 -10.30
CA THR A 100 -11.27 -31.26 -11.03
C THR A 100 -10.58 -30.13 -11.80
N PRO A 101 -11.27 -29.26 -12.59
CA PRO A 101 -10.64 -28.15 -13.28
C PRO A 101 -9.96 -27.15 -12.31
N LYS A 102 -10.59 -26.86 -11.18
CA LYS A 102 -10.02 -25.98 -10.15
C LYS A 102 -8.79 -26.62 -9.50
N ILE A 103 -8.85 -27.91 -9.16
CA ILE A 103 -7.70 -28.65 -8.59
C ILE A 103 -6.52 -28.63 -9.56
N ALA A 104 -6.76 -28.92 -10.85
CA ALA A 104 -5.73 -28.86 -11.89
C ALA A 104 -5.10 -27.46 -11.98
N ALA A 105 -5.93 -26.41 -11.99
CA ALA A 105 -5.46 -25.03 -12.03
C ALA A 105 -4.57 -24.67 -10.84
N LEU A 106 -4.96 -25.04 -9.62
CA LEU A 106 -4.19 -24.78 -8.41
C LEU A 106 -2.85 -25.49 -8.42
N LEU A 107 -2.81 -26.76 -8.87
CA LEU A 107 -1.58 -27.55 -9.00
C LEU A 107 -0.66 -26.99 -10.09
N ALA A 108 -1.21 -26.58 -11.25
CA ALA A 108 -0.44 -25.95 -12.31
C ALA A 108 0.17 -24.61 -11.88
N ALA A 109 -0.57 -23.79 -11.12
CA ALA A 109 -0.06 -22.53 -10.57
C ALA A 109 1.06 -22.74 -9.55
N ALA A 110 0.99 -23.81 -8.75
CA ALA A 110 2.06 -24.17 -7.80
C ALA A 110 3.34 -24.69 -8.48
N ALA A 111 3.24 -25.11 -9.75
CA ALA A 111 4.40 -25.51 -10.52
C ALA A 111 5.19 -24.34 -11.11
N LEU A 112 4.65 -23.13 -11.11
CA LEU A 112 5.38 -21.94 -11.56
C LEU A 112 6.65 -21.71 -10.73
N PRO A 113 7.69 -21.12 -11.33
CA PRO A 113 8.86 -20.72 -10.56
C PRO A 113 8.44 -19.72 -9.46
N GLU A 114 9.16 -19.77 -8.36
CA GLU A 114 8.96 -18.76 -7.31
C GLU A 114 9.32 -17.37 -7.83
N PRO A 115 8.60 -16.33 -7.38
CA PRO A 115 8.96 -14.95 -7.70
C PRO A 115 10.39 -14.63 -7.24
N GLU A 116 11.08 -13.78 -8.00
CA GLU A 116 12.40 -13.29 -7.58
C GLU A 116 12.31 -12.64 -6.20
N PRO A 117 13.28 -12.94 -5.30
CA PRO A 117 13.31 -12.34 -3.97
C PRO A 117 13.44 -10.82 -4.07
N VAL A 118 12.70 -10.12 -3.23
CA VAL A 118 12.81 -8.66 -3.12
C VAL A 118 13.84 -8.28 -2.05
N PRO A 119 14.47 -7.10 -2.15
CA PRO A 119 15.32 -6.59 -1.09
C PRO A 119 14.59 -6.58 0.26
N VAL A 120 15.32 -6.81 1.34
CA VAL A 120 14.77 -6.81 2.70
C VAL A 120 15.09 -5.52 3.44
N VAL A 121 14.27 -5.21 4.42
CA VAL A 121 14.48 -4.15 5.41
C VAL A 121 14.79 -4.81 6.73
N LYS A 122 15.87 -4.38 7.37
CA LYS A 122 16.37 -4.96 8.63
C LYS A 122 15.94 -4.12 9.82
N TYR A 123 15.57 -4.79 10.89
CA TYR A 123 15.31 -4.23 12.20
C TYR A 123 16.24 -4.89 13.21
N GLU A 124 16.74 -4.11 14.16
CA GLU A 124 17.49 -4.59 15.30
C GLU A 124 16.80 -4.09 16.57
N SER A 125 16.40 -4.99 17.45
CA SER A 125 15.81 -4.66 18.74
C SER A 125 16.63 -5.36 19.84
N ARG A 126 17.20 -4.56 20.74
CA ARG A 126 17.96 -5.05 21.91
C ARG A 126 17.06 -5.25 23.12
N GLY A 127 15.78 -4.89 23.01
CA GLY A 127 14.80 -5.02 24.07
C GLY A 127 14.71 -3.80 25.00
N GLN A 128 15.15 -2.62 24.55
CA GLN A 128 14.97 -1.37 25.28
C GLN A 128 13.51 -0.94 25.20
N LEU A 129 12.75 -1.21 26.25
CA LEU A 129 11.33 -0.94 26.34
C LEU A 129 11.06 0.35 27.10
N LEU A 130 10.30 1.28 26.49
CA LEU A 130 9.68 2.38 27.23
C LEU A 130 8.22 2.04 27.56
N ILE A 131 7.87 2.13 28.86
CA ILE A 131 6.48 2.04 29.34
C ILE A 131 5.99 3.45 29.62
N ILE A 132 4.91 3.87 28.94
CA ILE A 132 4.29 5.19 29.08
C ILE A 132 2.94 5.02 29.75
N GLY A 133 2.62 5.78 30.79
CA GLY A 133 1.29 5.74 31.36
C GLY A 133 1.17 6.17 32.81
N PRO A 134 -0.03 5.94 33.42
CA PRO A 134 -0.27 6.21 34.82
C PRO A 134 0.67 5.41 35.73
N SER A 135 1.12 6.03 36.81
CA SER A 135 2.20 5.46 37.63
C SER A 135 1.92 4.07 38.17
N GLU A 136 0.70 3.76 38.62
CA GLU A 136 0.36 2.43 39.14
C GLU A 136 0.53 1.33 38.09
N ALA A 137 -0.10 1.51 36.93
CA ALA A 137 -0.03 0.53 35.83
C ALA A 137 1.37 0.43 35.23
N ALA A 138 2.03 1.57 34.97
CA ALA A 138 3.35 1.60 34.37
C ALA A 138 4.41 0.95 35.27
N LEU A 139 4.38 1.20 36.58
CA LEU A 139 5.32 0.62 37.54
C LEU A 139 5.05 -0.88 37.77
N ASP A 140 3.79 -1.33 37.71
CA ASP A 140 3.45 -2.74 37.80
C ASP A 140 4.00 -3.55 36.62
N TRP A 141 3.78 -3.05 35.40
CA TRP A 141 4.34 -3.66 34.20
C TRP A 141 5.87 -3.58 34.17
N ALA A 142 6.47 -2.49 34.64
CA ALA A 142 7.92 -2.39 34.71
C ALA A 142 8.52 -3.49 35.60
N ARG A 143 7.92 -3.78 36.77
CA ARG A 143 8.36 -4.88 37.64
C ARG A 143 8.23 -6.25 36.98
N ARG A 144 7.16 -6.48 36.22
CA ARG A 144 6.91 -7.77 35.55
C ARG A 144 7.86 -8.05 34.40
N LEU A 145 8.30 -6.99 33.68
CA LEU A 145 9.11 -7.11 32.48
C LEU A 145 10.61 -6.91 32.71
N ALA A 146 11.02 -6.41 33.88
CA ALA A 146 12.42 -6.08 34.19
C ALA A 146 13.42 -7.25 34.10
N ASP A 147 12.95 -8.49 34.21
CA ASP A 147 13.82 -9.67 34.10
C ASP A 147 14.02 -10.12 32.64
N THR A 148 13.23 -9.60 31.71
CA THR A 148 13.25 -10.02 30.30
C THR A 148 13.61 -8.91 29.33
N LEU A 149 13.35 -7.64 29.69
CA LEU A 149 13.59 -6.47 28.86
C LEU A 149 14.34 -5.37 29.65
N GLU A 150 15.03 -4.52 28.93
CA GLU A 150 15.64 -3.31 29.49
C GLU A 150 14.59 -2.21 29.61
N VAL A 151 13.94 -2.13 30.77
CA VAL A 151 12.76 -1.29 30.97
C VAL A 151 13.12 0.14 31.38
N SER A 152 12.47 1.11 30.75
CA SER A 152 12.39 2.52 31.17
C SER A 152 10.93 2.92 31.35
N VAL A 153 10.63 3.88 32.22
CA VAL A 153 9.25 4.30 32.51
C VAL A 153 9.10 5.81 32.36
N LEU A 154 8.07 6.21 31.65
CA LEU A 154 7.62 7.61 31.56
C LEU A 154 6.23 7.73 32.21
N LEU A 155 6.20 8.28 33.41
CA LEU A 155 4.98 8.50 34.18
C LEU A 155 4.18 9.69 33.60
N THR A 156 2.91 9.44 33.28
CA THR A 156 1.98 10.45 32.76
C THR A 156 0.72 10.49 33.61
N GLY A 157 0.14 11.69 33.78
CA GLY A 157 -1.15 11.85 34.45
C GLY A 157 -1.10 11.68 35.97
N ALA A 158 -2.10 10.99 36.54
CA ALA A 158 -2.24 10.87 38.00
C ALA A 158 -1.11 10.03 38.61
N HIS A 159 -0.49 10.56 39.66
CA HIS A 159 0.60 9.95 40.38
C HIS A 159 0.06 9.21 41.61
N ARG A 160 -0.02 7.90 41.53
CA ARG A 160 -0.38 7.00 42.63
C ARG A 160 0.51 5.77 42.56
N GLY A 161 1.00 5.33 43.71
CA GLY A 161 1.82 4.13 43.81
C GLY A 161 3.13 4.36 44.54
N GLU A 162 4.07 3.44 44.37
CA GLU A 162 5.35 3.45 45.05
C GLU A 162 6.45 3.06 44.06
N LEU A 163 7.49 3.89 43.95
CA LEU A 163 8.70 3.53 43.26
C LEU A 163 9.47 2.46 44.07
N SER A 164 10.05 1.48 43.37
CA SER A 164 10.91 0.49 44.02
C SER A 164 12.02 1.16 44.81
N ALA A 165 12.35 0.60 45.97
CA ALA A 165 13.49 1.05 46.78
C ALA A 165 14.82 0.98 46.01
N GLU A 166 14.97 -0.03 45.15
CA GLU A 166 16.10 -0.16 44.24
C GLU A 166 15.80 0.55 42.87
N ARG A 167 16.80 1.25 42.38
CA ARG A 167 16.72 1.84 41.00
C ARG A 167 17.08 0.78 39.98
N ARG A 168 16.12 -0.04 39.59
CA ARG A 168 16.30 -1.06 38.56
C ARG A 168 16.05 -0.53 37.14
N ALA A 169 15.32 0.57 37.01
CA ALA A 169 14.97 1.18 35.72
C ALA A 169 15.02 2.70 35.80
N PRO A 170 15.36 3.41 34.74
CA PRO A 170 15.13 4.84 34.61
C PRO A 170 13.63 5.15 34.71
N VAL A 171 13.29 6.18 35.49
CA VAL A 171 11.91 6.65 35.63
C VAL A 171 11.89 8.16 35.44
N TRP A 172 11.13 8.60 34.46
CA TRP A 172 10.86 10.00 34.19
C TRP A 172 9.40 10.32 34.41
N SER A 173 9.07 11.59 34.45
CA SER A 173 7.67 12.06 34.49
C SER A 173 7.51 13.24 33.55
N GLY A 174 6.33 13.33 32.93
CA GLY A 174 6.05 14.46 32.05
C GLY A 174 4.90 14.20 31.10
N ARG A 175 4.70 15.14 30.20
CA ARG A 175 3.70 15.05 29.15
C ARG A 175 4.38 14.67 27.84
N VAL A 176 3.92 13.59 27.22
CA VAL A 176 4.40 13.18 25.90
C VAL A 176 3.99 14.23 24.85
N VAL A 177 4.95 14.63 24.03
CA VAL A 177 4.74 15.55 22.91
C VAL A 177 4.58 14.76 21.61
N LYS A 178 5.42 13.75 21.41
CA LYS A 178 5.44 12.96 20.19
C LYS A 178 6.03 11.58 20.41
N VAL A 179 5.44 10.58 19.75
CA VAL A 179 6.00 9.25 19.57
C VAL A 179 6.04 8.98 18.07
N SER A 180 7.20 8.60 17.55
CA SER A 180 7.38 8.27 16.12
C SER A 180 8.50 7.25 15.96
N GLY A 181 8.58 6.60 14.78
CA GLY A 181 9.61 5.61 14.49
C GLY A 181 9.04 4.20 14.32
N TRP A 182 9.88 3.21 14.51
CA TRP A 182 9.59 1.79 14.26
C TRP A 182 10.37 0.89 15.20
N LEU A 183 10.15 -0.40 15.15
CA LEU A 183 10.84 -1.42 15.94
C LEU A 183 12.37 -1.21 15.90
N GLY A 184 12.98 -1.02 17.07
CA GLY A 184 14.40 -0.74 17.24
C GLY A 184 14.77 0.74 17.11
N ALA A 185 13.84 1.64 16.79
CA ALA A 185 14.11 3.06 16.58
C ALA A 185 12.88 3.96 16.86
N PHE A 186 12.18 3.73 17.95
CA PHE A 186 11.14 4.66 18.42
C PHE A 186 11.75 5.88 19.04
N GLU A 187 11.41 7.03 18.53
CA GLU A 187 11.79 8.33 19.04
C GLU A 187 10.63 8.91 19.86
N VAL A 188 10.88 9.17 21.13
CA VAL A 188 9.88 9.70 22.06
C VAL A 188 10.34 11.07 22.56
N GLU A 189 9.48 12.06 22.40
CA GLU A 189 9.70 13.42 22.86
C GLU A 189 8.69 13.74 23.97
N TRP A 190 9.16 14.25 25.12
CA TRP A 190 8.30 14.68 26.21
C TRP A 190 8.81 15.92 26.89
N GLN A 191 7.93 16.61 27.60
CA GLN A 191 8.24 17.73 28.46
C GLN A 191 8.13 17.32 29.92
N GLN A 192 9.17 17.54 30.69
CA GLN A 192 9.12 17.33 32.14
C GLN A 192 8.31 18.47 32.77
N GLU A 193 7.17 18.16 33.37
CA GLU A 193 6.26 19.14 33.94
C GLU A 193 6.21 19.10 35.49
N ASN A 194 6.66 17.98 36.11
CA ASN A 194 6.65 17.87 37.55
C ASN A 194 7.89 18.53 38.15
N PRO A 195 7.71 19.30 39.27
CA PRO A 195 8.83 19.98 39.92
C PRO A 195 9.93 19.06 40.47
N ILE A 196 9.61 17.77 40.70
CA ILE A 196 10.60 16.78 41.20
C ILE A 196 11.27 16.10 40.05
N ASP A 197 12.59 16.22 39.98
CA ASP A 197 13.44 15.47 39.08
C ASP A 197 13.75 14.10 39.70
N LEU A 198 13.25 13.04 39.06
CA LEU A 198 13.43 11.68 39.57
C LEU A 198 14.86 11.14 39.39
N GLU A 199 15.66 11.75 38.52
CA GLU A 199 17.06 11.39 38.34
C GLU A 199 17.92 11.94 39.50
N LEU A 200 17.64 13.18 39.92
CA LEU A 200 18.31 13.82 41.04
C LEU A 200 17.77 13.34 42.41
N CYS A 201 16.49 12.93 42.47
CA CYS A 201 15.83 12.54 43.70
C CYS A 201 16.48 11.28 44.32
N THR A 202 16.94 11.39 45.57
CA THR A 202 17.53 10.28 46.33
C THR A 202 16.49 9.39 47.02
N ARG A 203 15.19 9.69 46.90
CA ARG A 203 14.07 8.96 47.53
C ARG A 203 14.17 8.91 49.08
N CYS A 204 14.69 9.94 49.70
CA CYS A 204 14.90 10.02 51.14
C CYS A 204 13.64 10.30 51.99
N ASN A 205 12.46 10.50 51.35
CA ASN A 205 11.16 10.77 51.95
C ASN A 205 11.02 12.12 52.71
N ALA A 206 12.08 12.94 52.80
CA ALA A 206 12.01 14.22 53.51
C ALA A 206 10.91 15.15 52.99
N CYS A 207 10.74 15.21 51.67
CA CYS A 207 9.69 16.05 51.04
C CYS A 207 8.28 15.50 51.28
N VAL A 208 8.10 14.17 51.35
CA VAL A 208 6.83 13.51 51.63
C VAL A 208 6.37 13.88 53.04
N GLN A 209 7.31 13.78 54.03
CA GLN A 209 7.04 14.11 55.44
C GLN A 209 6.80 15.64 55.66
N ALA A 210 7.52 16.46 54.89
CA ALA A 210 7.43 17.91 55.03
C ALA A 210 6.20 18.54 54.36
N CYS A 211 5.45 17.82 53.53
CA CYS A 211 4.33 18.37 52.77
C CYS A 211 3.05 18.45 53.63
N PRO A 212 2.54 19.65 54.01
CA PRO A 212 1.34 19.77 54.84
C PRO A 212 0.08 19.24 54.15
N GLU A 213 0.01 19.35 52.84
CA GLU A 213 -1.14 18.94 52.02
C GLU A 213 -1.09 17.47 51.60
N GLN A 214 -0.04 16.74 52.01
CA GLN A 214 0.22 15.35 51.54
C GLN A 214 0.11 15.21 50.02
N ALA A 215 0.62 16.22 49.29
CA ALA A 215 0.60 16.27 47.83
C ALA A 215 1.74 15.53 47.17
N ILE A 216 2.62 14.88 47.95
CA ILE A 216 3.74 14.07 47.46
C ILE A 216 3.61 12.69 48.10
N ASP A 217 3.56 11.67 47.27
CA ASP A 217 3.56 10.26 47.70
C ASP A 217 4.88 9.56 47.37
N PHE A 218 4.93 8.23 47.46
CA PHE A 218 6.11 7.45 47.20
C PHE A 218 6.43 7.25 45.71
N THR A 219 5.68 7.91 44.81
CA THR A 219 6.12 8.11 43.42
C THR A 219 7.07 9.27 43.27
N TYR A 220 7.26 10.07 44.34
CA TYR A 220 8.06 11.29 44.34
C TYR A 220 7.67 12.25 43.22
N GLN A 221 6.34 12.39 43.04
CA GLN A 221 5.76 13.36 42.13
C GLN A 221 4.83 14.26 42.93
N ILE A 222 4.73 15.54 42.56
CA ILE A 222 3.82 16.47 43.22
C ILE A 222 2.46 16.42 42.54
N ASP A 223 1.42 16.09 43.29
CA ASP A 223 0.03 16.29 42.86
C ASP A 223 -0.28 17.80 42.89
N LEU A 224 -0.15 18.43 41.71
CA LEU A 224 -0.33 19.89 41.56
C LEU A 224 -1.76 20.33 41.86
N ALA A 225 -2.75 19.44 41.81
CA ALA A 225 -4.13 19.78 42.22
C ALA A 225 -4.29 19.92 43.73
N LYS A 226 -3.50 19.16 44.51
CA LYS A 226 -3.48 19.25 45.97
C LYS A 226 -2.50 20.31 46.50
N CYS A 227 -1.44 20.59 45.73
CA CYS A 227 -0.34 21.44 46.14
C CYS A 227 -0.77 22.88 46.27
N LYS A 228 -0.60 23.45 47.48
CA LYS A 228 -0.84 24.89 47.78
C LYS A 228 0.44 25.74 47.78
N ALA A 229 1.53 25.21 47.20
CA ALA A 229 2.78 25.93 47.01
C ALA A 229 3.47 26.42 48.31
N HIS A 230 3.36 25.70 49.41
CA HIS A 230 4.02 26.07 50.69
C HIS A 230 5.56 26.04 50.59
N ARG A 231 6.12 25.32 49.64
CA ARG A 231 7.59 25.16 49.38
C ARG A 231 8.37 24.52 50.55
N GLU A 232 7.73 23.90 51.54
CA GLU A 232 8.42 23.18 52.63
C GLU A 232 9.16 21.97 52.09
N CYS A 233 8.67 21.32 51.01
CA CYS A 233 9.35 20.24 50.30
C CYS A 233 10.67 20.69 49.70
N VAL A 234 10.78 21.91 49.16
CA VAL A 234 12.02 22.49 48.61
C VAL A 234 13.06 22.64 49.72
N LYS A 235 12.64 23.20 50.87
CA LYS A 235 13.51 23.34 52.06
C LYS A 235 14.01 21.99 52.56
N ALA A 236 13.13 20.99 52.63
CA ALA A 236 13.44 19.64 53.05
C ALA A 236 14.35 18.89 52.09
N CYS A 237 14.26 19.18 50.80
CA CYS A 237 15.16 18.63 49.78
C CYS A 237 16.59 19.19 49.90
N GLY A 238 16.72 20.45 50.32
CA GLY A 238 18.00 21.08 50.65
C GLY A 238 19.01 21.04 49.51
N ALA A 239 20.22 20.62 49.86
CA ALA A 239 21.37 20.57 48.92
C ALA A 239 21.23 19.58 47.76
N ILE A 240 20.27 18.64 47.82
CA ILE A 240 20.01 17.70 46.72
C ILE A 240 19.46 18.42 45.51
N GLY A 241 18.63 19.47 45.71
CA GLY A 241 18.10 20.33 44.67
C GLY A 241 17.19 19.61 43.64
N ALA A 242 16.62 18.45 44.04
CA ALA A 242 15.79 17.68 43.14
C ALA A 242 14.41 18.34 42.90
N ILE A 243 13.98 19.29 43.77
CA ILE A 243 12.69 19.96 43.71
C ILE A 243 12.88 21.41 43.31
N ASP A 244 12.44 21.72 42.08
CA ASP A 244 12.48 23.07 41.52
C ASP A 244 11.17 23.36 40.79
N PHE A 245 10.38 24.30 41.30
CA PHE A 245 9.13 24.72 40.70
C PHE A 245 9.29 25.76 39.58
N GLU A 246 10.50 26.32 39.44
CA GLU A 246 10.84 27.28 38.41
C GLU A 246 11.62 26.63 37.28
N ARG A 247 11.85 25.30 37.38
CA ARG A 247 12.53 24.56 36.33
C ARG A 247 11.80 24.74 35.01
N ALA A 248 12.51 25.27 34.01
CA ALA A 248 11.98 25.39 32.67
C ALA A 248 11.58 23.99 32.15
N ALA A 249 10.42 23.89 31.51
CA ALA A 249 10.01 22.67 30.85
C ALA A 249 10.96 22.41 29.67
N GLU A 250 12.00 21.62 29.91
CA GLU A 250 12.94 21.24 28.87
C GLU A 250 12.37 20.06 28.07
N PRO A 251 12.31 20.17 26.74
CA PRO A 251 11.94 19.03 25.91
C PRO A 251 13.04 17.98 25.99
N ARG A 252 12.68 16.77 26.33
CA ARG A 252 13.57 15.61 26.28
C ARG A 252 13.22 14.74 25.07
N LYS A 253 14.22 14.09 24.51
CA LYS A 253 14.12 13.22 23.35
C LYS A 253 15.04 12.03 23.54
N GLU A 254 14.46 10.84 23.53
CA GLU A 254 15.19 9.58 23.70
C GLU A 254 14.69 8.55 22.67
N THR A 255 15.52 7.54 22.42
CA THR A 255 15.22 6.47 21.46
C THR A 255 15.08 5.14 22.19
N PHE A 256 14.06 4.34 21.80
CA PHE A 256 13.76 3.03 22.38
C PHE A 256 13.49 2.02 21.26
N ASP A 257 13.69 0.74 21.57
CA ASP A 257 13.38 -0.34 20.63
C ASP A 257 11.88 -0.65 20.60
N LEU A 258 11.24 -0.57 21.76
CA LEU A 258 9.87 -1.00 22.02
C LEU A 258 9.13 0.06 22.85
N VAL A 259 7.83 0.19 22.65
CA VAL A 259 6.96 1.09 23.42
C VAL A 259 5.70 0.37 23.86
N LEU A 260 5.43 0.37 25.18
CA LEU A 260 4.16 -0.04 25.78
C LEU A 260 3.44 1.23 26.25
N ASP A 261 2.42 1.63 25.51
CA ASP A 261 1.61 2.81 25.79
C ASP A 261 0.34 2.42 26.57
N LEU A 262 0.31 2.76 27.86
CA LEU A 262 -0.82 2.54 28.76
C LEU A 262 -1.68 3.82 28.92
N SER A 263 -1.53 4.76 28.02
CA SER A 263 -2.36 5.97 27.98
C SER A 263 -3.81 5.61 27.69
N ARG A 264 -4.74 6.49 28.10
CA ARG A 264 -6.17 6.30 27.83
C ARG A 264 -6.49 6.31 26.33
N GLU A 265 -5.81 7.18 25.59
CA GLU A 265 -5.89 7.27 24.13
C GLU A 265 -4.51 6.97 23.57
N PRO A 266 -4.41 6.15 22.52
CA PRO A 266 -3.14 5.82 21.89
C PRO A 266 -2.37 7.07 21.43
N LEU A 267 -1.08 7.15 21.71
CA LEU A 267 -0.22 8.24 21.27
C LEU A 267 0.07 8.19 19.76
N ILE A 268 0.05 7.00 19.16
CA ILE A 268 0.05 6.81 17.72
C ILE A 268 -1.39 6.52 17.29
N THR A 269 -1.99 7.44 16.52
CA THR A 269 -3.40 7.40 16.10
C THR A 269 -3.65 6.76 14.74
N HIS A 270 -2.59 6.51 13.97
CA HIS A 270 -2.62 5.75 12.73
C HIS A 270 -2.30 4.26 13.01
N ASP A 271 -2.31 3.40 11.99
CA ASP A 271 -1.93 2.00 12.14
C ASP A 271 -0.53 1.89 12.77
N ALA A 272 -0.50 1.33 13.96
CA ALA A 272 0.69 1.32 14.80
C ALA A 272 1.80 0.45 14.18
N PRO A 273 3.05 0.93 14.15
CA PRO A 273 4.17 0.12 13.70
C PRO A 273 4.45 -1.03 14.68
N GLN A 274 5.08 -2.09 14.16
CA GLN A 274 5.55 -3.19 14.99
C GLN A 274 6.48 -2.68 16.09
N GLY A 275 6.33 -3.19 17.31
CA GLY A 275 7.09 -2.76 18.48
C GLY A 275 6.41 -1.67 19.32
N TYR A 276 5.34 -1.04 18.83
CA TYR A 276 4.45 -0.19 19.61
C TYR A 276 3.17 -0.94 19.96
N ALA A 277 2.75 -0.88 21.22
CA ALA A 277 1.51 -1.49 21.69
C ALA A 277 0.76 -0.52 22.60
N ALA A 278 -0.54 -0.30 22.32
CA ALA A 278 -1.45 0.52 23.10
C ALA A 278 -2.71 -0.29 23.48
N PRO A 279 -2.59 -1.22 24.44
CA PRO A 279 -3.65 -2.19 24.77
C PRO A 279 -4.84 -1.57 25.56
N GLY A 280 -4.76 -0.30 25.93
CA GLY A 280 -5.77 0.33 26.77
C GLY A 280 -5.79 -0.21 28.19
N ALA A 281 -6.99 -0.27 28.81
CA ALA A 281 -7.17 -0.64 30.21
C ALA A 281 -7.47 -2.13 30.45
N ASP A 282 -7.66 -2.93 29.40
CA ASP A 282 -7.97 -4.36 29.54
C ASP A 282 -6.75 -5.17 29.95
N PRO A 283 -6.76 -5.86 31.10
CA PRO A 283 -5.60 -6.64 31.58
C PRO A 283 -5.20 -7.79 30.66
N LEU A 284 -6.15 -8.39 29.92
CA LEU A 284 -5.86 -9.45 28.97
C LEU A 284 -5.11 -8.89 27.76
N GLU A 285 -5.61 -7.80 27.18
CA GLU A 285 -4.95 -7.11 26.08
C GLU A 285 -3.57 -6.59 26.46
N GLN A 286 -3.40 -6.09 27.68
CA GLN A 286 -2.08 -5.70 28.21
C GLN A 286 -1.13 -6.89 28.30
N SER A 287 -1.61 -8.06 28.74
CA SER A 287 -0.79 -9.28 28.85
C SER A 287 -0.39 -9.81 27.47
N LEU A 288 -1.32 -9.79 26.50
CA LEU A 288 -1.06 -10.16 25.11
C LEU A 288 -0.03 -9.21 24.47
N ALA A 289 -0.19 -7.90 24.68
CA ALA A 289 0.73 -6.89 24.20
C ALA A 289 2.15 -7.09 24.79
N ALA A 290 2.26 -7.28 26.09
CA ALA A 290 3.53 -7.53 26.77
C ALA A 290 4.22 -8.79 26.23
N THR A 291 3.48 -9.89 26.07
CA THR A 291 4.00 -11.15 25.50
C THR A 291 4.53 -10.94 24.08
N LYS A 292 3.78 -10.17 23.26
CA LYS A 292 4.20 -9.84 21.90
C LYS A 292 5.47 -8.99 21.90
N LEU A 293 5.58 -7.97 22.76
CA LEU A 293 6.76 -7.11 22.83
C LEU A 293 8.01 -7.90 23.25
N VAL A 294 7.89 -8.82 24.23
CA VAL A 294 8.99 -9.71 24.63
C VAL A 294 9.51 -10.56 23.46
N SER A 295 8.64 -10.98 22.55
CA SER A 295 9.04 -11.76 21.37
C SER A 295 9.74 -10.95 20.29
N LEU A 296 9.79 -9.61 20.43
CA LEU A 296 10.38 -8.69 19.45
C LEU A 296 11.80 -8.24 19.83
N VAL A 297 12.59 -9.13 20.43
CA VAL A 297 14.02 -8.92 20.71
C VAL A 297 14.83 -9.74 19.73
N GLY A 298 15.81 -9.11 19.06
CA GLY A 298 16.67 -9.76 18.07
C GLY A 298 16.72 -9.01 16.75
N GLU A 299 17.16 -9.71 15.72
CA GLU A 299 17.20 -9.20 14.34
C GLU A 299 15.97 -9.72 13.56
N PHE A 300 15.33 -8.82 12.82
CA PHE A 300 14.15 -9.13 12.01
C PHE A 300 14.33 -8.57 10.62
N GLU A 301 13.75 -9.26 9.64
CA GLU A 301 13.74 -8.83 8.25
C GLU A 301 12.31 -8.81 7.72
N LYS A 302 12.00 -7.83 6.90
CA LYS A 302 10.76 -7.83 6.11
C LYS A 302 11.03 -7.45 4.66
N PRO A 303 10.18 -7.91 3.72
CA PRO A 303 10.29 -7.50 2.32
C PRO A 303 10.15 -6.00 2.14
N ARG A 304 10.91 -5.43 1.20
CA ARG A 304 10.65 -4.08 0.70
C ARG A 304 9.50 -4.16 -0.30
N PHE A 305 8.30 -3.88 0.16
CA PHE A 305 7.05 -4.13 -0.57
C PHE A 305 6.82 -3.26 -1.80
N THR A 306 7.46 -2.11 -1.89
CA THR A 306 7.21 -1.12 -2.95
C THR A 306 8.47 -0.66 -3.63
N GLN A 307 8.34 -0.32 -4.92
CA GLN A 307 9.35 0.39 -5.70
C GLN A 307 8.77 1.74 -6.11
N TYR A 308 9.62 2.77 -6.17
CA TYR A 308 9.22 4.12 -6.51
C TYR A 308 10.08 4.71 -7.63
N ARG A 309 9.42 5.34 -8.61
CA ARG A 309 10.01 6.02 -9.75
C ARG A 309 9.66 7.49 -9.71
N GLU A 310 10.54 8.31 -9.22
CA GLU A 310 10.34 9.76 -9.04
C GLU A 310 9.95 10.47 -10.35
N ARG A 311 10.58 10.11 -11.47
CA ARG A 311 10.43 10.81 -12.75
C ARG A 311 8.99 10.93 -13.23
N ILE A 312 8.16 9.92 -12.98
CA ILE A 312 6.74 9.87 -13.40
C ILE A 312 5.78 10.14 -12.24
N CYS A 313 6.29 10.60 -11.11
CA CYS A 313 5.45 10.98 -9.98
C CYS A 313 4.72 12.29 -10.27
N ALA A 314 3.41 12.27 -10.04
CA ALA A 314 2.53 13.42 -10.25
C ALA A 314 2.21 14.16 -8.95
N HIS A 315 3.03 14.02 -7.89
CA HIS A 315 2.76 14.63 -6.60
C HIS A 315 2.79 16.15 -6.67
N ALA A 316 3.91 16.72 -7.08
CA ALA A 316 4.04 18.16 -7.21
C ALA A 316 5.03 18.55 -8.32
N ARG A 317 5.03 19.82 -8.71
CA ARG A 317 6.04 20.47 -9.55
C ARG A 317 6.20 21.92 -9.13
N SER A 318 7.44 22.33 -8.85
CA SER A 318 7.76 23.70 -8.42
C SER A 318 6.90 24.19 -7.24
N GLY A 319 6.63 23.30 -6.28
CA GLY A 319 5.82 23.58 -5.09
C GLY A 319 4.30 23.59 -5.33
N ILE A 320 3.83 23.36 -6.57
CA ILE A 320 2.40 23.21 -6.86
C ILE A 320 2.01 21.74 -6.72
N VAL A 321 1.09 21.46 -5.78
CA VAL A 321 0.62 20.10 -5.51
C VAL A 321 -0.40 19.66 -6.54
N GLY A 322 -0.26 18.43 -7.02
CA GLY A 322 -1.18 17.74 -7.90
C GLY A 322 -1.83 16.52 -7.24
N CYS A 323 -1.17 15.35 -7.27
CA CYS A 323 -1.69 14.08 -6.79
C CYS A 323 -1.25 13.77 -5.36
N THR A 324 -2.21 13.47 -4.47
CA THR A 324 -1.96 13.05 -3.07
C THR A 324 -2.42 11.63 -2.76
N LYS A 325 -2.96 10.89 -3.75
CA LYS A 325 -3.66 9.61 -3.54
C LYS A 325 -2.88 8.58 -2.69
N CYS A 326 -1.56 8.47 -2.87
CA CYS A 326 -0.75 7.53 -2.10
C CYS A 326 -0.50 8.00 -0.65
N LEU A 327 -0.50 9.31 -0.41
CA LEU A 327 -0.44 9.88 0.94
C LEU A 327 -1.75 9.60 1.69
N ASP A 328 -2.88 9.85 1.02
CA ASP A 328 -4.22 9.76 1.61
C ASP A 328 -4.60 8.32 1.97
N VAL A 329 -4.14 7.33 1.19
CA VAL A 329 -4.42 5.91 1.44
C VAL A 329 -3.48 5.24 2.44
N CYS A 330 -2.36 5.88 2.80
CA CYS A 330 -1.34 5.24 3.65
C CYS A 330 -1.70 5.36 5.14
N SER A 331 -2.32 4.34 5.72
CA SER A 331 -2.75 4.30 7.12
C SER A 331 -1.59 4.28 8.12
N THR A 332 -0.38 3.82 7.72
CA THR A 332 0.80 3.76 8.60
C THR A 332 1.64 5.02 8.59
N GLY A 333 1.29 6.03 7.77
CA GLY A 333 2.10 7.24 7.61
C GLY A 333 3.51 7.00 7.02
N ALA A 334 3.70 5.85 6.36
CA ALA A 334 4.97 5.50 5.72
C ALA A 334 5.30 6.38 4.51
N ILE A 335 4.31 7.06 3.93
CA ILE A 335 4.49 7.93 2.77
C ILE A 335 4.33 9.38 3.20
N ARG A 336 5.29 10.20 2.82
CA ARG A 336 5.31 11.64 3.13
C ARG A 336 5.64 12.45 1.89
N ALA A 337 5.15 13.68 1.83
CA ALA A 337 5.56 14.64 0.82
C ALA A 337 7.03 15.01 1.03
N ASP A 338 7.80 15.06 -0.05
CA ASP A 338 9.22 15.42 -0.07
C ASP A 338 9.48 16.32 -1.29
N GLY A 339 9.23 17.61 -1.13
CA GLY A 339 9.30 18.57 -2.22
C GLY A 339 8.33 18.25 -3.34
N ASP A 340 8.83 18.09 -4.56
CA ASP A 340 8.03 17.74 -5.75
C ASP A 340 7.68 16.25 -5.83
N HIS A 341 8.19 15.41 -4.92
CA HIS A 341 8.04 13.97 -4.90
C HIS A 341 7.46 13.47 -3.58
N VAL A 342 7.39 12.17 -3.42
CA VAL A 342 7.05 11.53 -2.16
C VAL A 342 8.23 10.68 -1.68
N SER A 343 8.40 10.60 -0.36
CA SER A 343 9.33 9.68 0.29
C SER A 343 8.54 8.51 0.88
N ILE A 344 9.04 7.29 0.75
CA ILE A 344 8.43 6.08 1.30
C ILE A 344 9.39 5.47 2.31
N GLU A 345 9.02 5.52 3.60
CA GLU A 345 9.81 4.91 4.67
C GLU A 345 9.52 3.39 4.73
N PRO A 346 10.50 2.56 4.32
CA PRO A 346 10.26 1.12 4.23
C PRO A 346 10.07 0.45 5.60
N HIS A 347 10.61 1.02 6.70
CA HIS A 347 10.42 0.48 8.04
C HIS A 347 8.98 0.67 8.54
N LEU A 348 8.31 1.75 8.16
CA LEU A 348 6.90 1.98 8.50
C LEU A 348 5.93 1.26 7.58
N CYS A 349 6.35 0.90 6.36
CA CYS A 349 5.47 0.31 5.36
C CYS A 349 4.93 -1.05 5.82
N ALA A 350 3.61 -1.21 6.00
CA ALA A 350 2.97 -2.47 6.36
C ALA A 350 2.80 -3.45 5.17
N GLY A 351 3.14 -3.04 3.95
CA GLY A 351 3.08 -3.93 2.77
C GLY A 351 1.68 -4.13 2.19
N CYS A 352 0.71 -3.29 2.51
CA CYS A 352 -0.66 -3.44 2.02
C CYS A 352 -0.81 -3.26 0.50
N GLY A 353 0.07 -2.45 -0.14
CA GLY A 353 0.04 -2.20 -1.59
C GLY A 353 -0.98 -1.16 -2.05
N GLY A 354 -1.78 -0.57 -1.15
CA GLY A 354 -2.79 0.43 -1.51
C GLY A 354 -2.24 1.63 -2.28
N CYS A 355 -1.04 2.08 -1.93
CA CYS A 355 -0.36 3.17 -2.65
C CYS A 355 -0.07 2.85 -4.13
N ALA A 356 0.30 1.60 -4.44
CA ALA A 356 0.49 1.15 -5.83
C ALA A 356 -0.86 1.05 -6.56
N THR A 357 -1.91 0.60 -5.86
CA THR A 357 -3.27 0.49 -6.38
C THR A 357 -3.82 1.84 -6.81
N VAL A 358 -3.70 2.87 -5.97
CA VAL A 358 -4.24 4.21 -6.27
C VAL A 358 -3.33 5.06 -7.17
N CYS A 359 -2.05 4.68 -7.35
CA CYS A 359 -1.11 5.46 -8.14
C CYS A 359 -1.55 5.52 -9.62
N PRO A 360 -1.89 6.69 -10.18
CA PRO A 360 -2.43 6.79 -11.52
C PRO A 360 -1.37 6.62 -12.61
N SER A 361 -0.13 7.00 -12.33
CA SER A 361 1.00 6.90 -13.25
C SER A 361 1.76 5.57 -13.13
N GLY A 362 1.60 4.85 -12.02
CA GLY A 362 2.43 3.70 -11.69
C GLY A 362 3.83 4.10 -11.22
N ALA A 363 4.01 5.33 -10.71
CA ALA A 363 5.25 5.76 -10.05
C ALA A 363 5.55 4.88 -8.83
N VAL A 364 4.54 4.52 -8.05
CA VAL A 364 4.64 3.50 -7.01
C VAL A 364 4.12 2.19 -7.57
N THR A 365 4.94 1.13 -7.48
CA THR A 365 4.58 -0.23 -7.90
C THR A 365 4.75 -1.20 -6.73
N TYR A 366 3.90 -2.23 -6.70
CA TYR A 366 3.97 -3.28 -5.69
C TYR A 366 4.97 -4.35 -6.10
N ALA A 367 5.79 -4.84 -5.15
CA ALA A 367 6.90 -5.73 -5.42
C ALA A 367 6.79 -7.12 -4.78
N TYR A 368 5.76 -7.39 -3.96
CA TYR A 368 5.67 -8.63 -3.16
C TYR A 368 4.30 -9.32 -3.24
N PRO A 369 4.09 -10.17 -4.24
CA PRO A 369 4.88 -10.33 -5.46
C PRO A 369 4.65 -9.20 -6.47
N ARG A 370 5.49 -9.13 -7.50
CA ARG A 370 5.34 -8.13 -8.58
C ARG A 370 4.11 -8.45 -9.46
N VAL A 371 3.55 -7.43 -10.09
CA VAL A 371 2.39 -7.56 -10.99
C VAL A 371 2.58 -8.61 -12.09
N PRO A 372 3.74 -8.74 -12.76
CA PRO A 372 3.98 -9.82 -13.74
C PRO A 372 3.90 -11.22 -13.14
N ASP A 373 4.34 -11.42 -11.91
CA ASP A 373 4.31 -12.71 -11.22
C ASP A 373 2.85 -13.12 -10.90
N VAL A 374 2.07 -12.16 -10.38
CA VAL A 374 0.62 -12.35 -10.17
C VAL A 374 -0.09 -12.61 -11.51
N GLY A 375 0.28 -11.88 -12.56
CA GLY A 375 -0.24 -12.06 -13.91
C GLY A 375 0.03 -13.45 -14.47
N SER A 376 1.25 -13.95 -14.29
CA SER A 376 1.63 -15.32 -14.71
C SER A 376 0.82 -16.37 -13.97
N ARG A 377 0.60 -16.18 -12.66
CA ARG A 377 -0.24 -17.06 -11.84
C ARG A 377 -1.69 -17.04 -12.28
N LEU A 378 -2.29 -15.86 -12.49
CA LEU A 378 -3.66 -15.69 -13.00
C LEU A 378 -3.82 -16.36 -14.37
N LYS A 379 -2.89 -16.11 -15.30
CA LYS A 379 -2.90 -16.68 -16.64
C LYS A 379 -2.87 -18.19 -16.60
N THR A 380 -2.00 -18.77 -15.78
CA THR A 380 -1.87 -20.22 -15.61
C THR A 380 -3.12 -20.83 -14.99
N LEU A 381 -3.65 -20.23 -13.91
CA LEU A 381 -4.89 -20.68 -13.26
C LEU A 381 -6.05 -20.73 -14.27
N LEU A 382 -6.29 -19.65 -14.98
CA LEU A 382 -7.44 -19.51 -15.89
C LEU A 382 -7.28 -20.36 -17.16
N ALA A 383 -6.08 -20.45 -17.71
CA ALA A 383 -5.80 -21.31 -18.87
C ALA A 383 -6.01 -22.80 -18.53
N THR A 384 -5.40 -23.27 -17.44
CA THR A 384 -5.53 -24.67 -17.01
C THR A 384 -6.96 -25.01 -16.61
N TYR A 385 -7.65 -24.11 -15.89
CA TYR A 385 -9.05 -24.28 -15.50
C TYR A 385 -9.95 -24.51 -16.73
N ARG A 386 -9.82 -23.64 -17.75
CA ARG A 386 -10.58 -23.73 -19.00
C ARG A 386 -10.22 -24.99 -19.80
N GLU A 387 -8.93 -25.30 -19.96
CA GLU A 387 -8.46 -26.49 -20.69
C GLU A 387 -8.95 -27.79 -20.02
N ALA A 388 -9.12 -27.77 -18.70
CA ALA A 388 -9.70 -28.89 -17.95
C ALA A 388 -11.24 -28.97 -18.03
N GLY A 389 -11.88 -28.10 -18.83
CA GLY A 389 -13.34 -28.07 -19.02
C GLY A 389 -14.10 -27.24 -17.99
N GLY A 390 -13.41 -26.34 -17.27
CA GLY A 390 -14.05 -25.38 -16.38
C GLY A 390 -14.68 -24.22 -17.15
N GLY A 391 -15.89 -23.79 -16.74
CA GLY A 391 -16.59 -22.64 -17.30
C GLY A 391 -16.81 -21.55 -16.24
N ASP A 392 -17.07 -20.32 -16.70
CA ASP A 392 -17.48 -19.17 -15.87
C ASP A 392 -16.56 -18.93 -14.65
N ALA A 393 -15.25 -18.97 -14.84
CA ALA A 393 -14.26 -18.82 -13.77
C ALA A 393 -14.44 -17.53 -12.98
N CYS A 394 -14.59 -17.64 -11.65
CA CYS A 394 -14.60 -16.53 -10.73
C CYS A 394 -13.30 -16.56 -9.90
N ILE A 395 -12.46 -15.56 -10.02
CA ILE A 395 -11.27 -15.43 -9.18
C ILE A 395 -11.69 -14.79 -7.85
N LEU A 396 -11.36 -15.42 -6.73
CA LEU A 396 -11.55 -14.90 -5.38
C LEU A 396 -10.18 -14.50 -4.81
N ILE A 397 -9.88 -13.21 -4.83
CA ILE A 397 -8.65 -12.66 -4.25
C ILE A 397 -8.84 -12.52 -2.74
N HIS A 398 -7.94 -13.07 -1.95
CA HIS A 398 -7.99 -13.04 -0.49
C HIS A 398 -6.59 -12.88 0.11
N ASP A 399 -6.51 -12.34 1.32
CA ASP A 399 -5.25 -12.22 2.05
C ASP A 399 -4.76 -13.56 2.62
N ALA A 400 -3.47 -13.59 2.99
CA ALA A 400 -2.78 -14.76 3.52
C ALA A 400 -3.08 -15.04 5.02
N GLN A 401 -3.87 -14.24 5.69
CA GLN A 401 -4.19 -14.35 7.12
C GLN A 401 -5.67 -14.67 7.35
N GLN A 402 -6.51 -13.65 7.44
CA GLN A 402 -7.93 -13.80 7.76
C GLN A 402 -8.71 -14.41 6.60
N GLY A 403 -8.45 -13.98 5.37
CA GLY A 403 -9.08 -14.56 4.18
C GLY A 403 -8.76 -16.03 4.00
N ARG A 404 -7.48 -16.43 4.18
CA ARG A 404 -7.08 -17.84 4.18
C ARG A 404 -7.81 -18.63 5.26
N SER A 405 -7.91 -18.09 6.47
CA SER A 405 -8.58 -18.74 7.61
C SER A 405 -10.07 -18.93 7.34
N LEU A 406 -10.75 -17.94 6.77
CA LEU A 406 -12.15 -18.02 6.37
C LEU A 406 -12.40 -19.10 5.32
N LEU A 407 -11.57 -19.17 4.28
CA LEU A 407 -11.66 -20.20 3.24
C LEU A 407 -11.45 -21.59 3.80
N GLN A 408 -10.50 -21.77 4.72
CA GLN A 408 -10.29 -23.03 5.42
C GLN A 408 -11.49 -23.41 6.28
N ALA A 409 -12.05 -22.47 7.03
CA ALA A 409 -13.26 -22.69 7.83
C ALA A 409 -14.45 -23.07 6.96
N LEU A 410 -14.64 -22.39 5.83
CA LEU A 410 -15.70 -22.66 4.85
C LEU A 410 -15.59 -24.10 4.30
N GLY A 411 -14.42 -24.52 3.85
CA GLY A 411 -14.19 -25.87 3.36
C GLY A 411 -14.37 -26.95 4.44
N ARG A 412 -13.89 -26.72 5.67
CA ARG A 412 -14.06 -27.64 6.80
C ARG A 412 -15.53 -27.86 7.15
N ARG A 413 -16.34 -26.81 7.11
CA ARG A 413 -17.80 -26.90 7.34
C ARG A 413 -18.50 -27.80 6.32
N ALA A 414 -18.09 -27.74 5.05
CA ALA A 414 -18.61 -28.60 3.99
C ALA A 414 -18.09 -30.05 4.11
N GLY A 415 -16.81 -30.24 4.43
CA GLY A 415 -16.18 -31.56 4.59
C GLY A 415 -16.81 -32.40 5.70
N TYR A 416 -17.26 -31.78 6.78
CA TYR A 416 -17.88 -32.47 7.91
C TYR A 416 -19.26 -33.10 7.55
N GLY A 417 -19.95 -32.52 6.56
CA GLY A 417 -21.29 -33.00 6.17
C GLY A 417 -21.30 -34.01 5.04
N ALA A 418 -20.19 -34.26 4.38
CA ALA A 418 -20.17 -35.02 3.12
C ALA A 418 -20.30 -36.53 3.27
N ARG A 419 -20.16 -37.15 4.46
CA ARG A 419 -20.25 -38.60 4.63
C ARG A 419 -20.69 -39.08 6.03
N GLY A 420 -21.85 -39.69 6.11
CA GLY A 420 -22.05 -40.94 6.86
C GLY A 420 -22.42 -40.84 8.33
N LEU A 421 -22.58 -39.68 8.96
CA LEU A 421 -23.02 -39.54 10.36
C LEU A 421 -24.45 -39.03 10.53
N GLY A 422 -25.25 -38.99 9.47
CA GLY A 422 -26.65 -38.54 9.55
C GLY A 422 -26.83 -37.06 9.90
N MET A 423 -25.73 -36.31 10.10
CA MET A 423 -25.74 -34.88 10.30
C MET A 423 -25.70 -34.21 8.93
N LYS A 424 -26.72 -33.46 8.57
CA LYS A 424 -26.70 -32.58 7.39
C LYS A 424 -25.51 -31.64 7.57
N GLY A 425 -24.59 -31.61 6.60
CA GLY A 425 -23.45 -30.72 6.58
C GLY A 425 -23.86 -29.30 6.87
N ARG A 426 -23.08 -28.62 7.72
CA ARG A 426 -23.37 -27.24 8.11
C ARG A 426 -22.91 -26.21 7.07
N GLY A 427 -22.37 -26.64 5.92
CA GLY A 427 -21.86 -25.74 4.87
C GLY A 427 -21.80 -26.43 3.50
N ARG A 428 -21.79 -25.60 2.45
CA ARG A 428 -21.70 -25.98 1.04
C ARG A 428 -20.26 -25.95 0.50
N GLY A 429 -19.36 -25.22 1.18
CA GLY A 429 -17.97 -25.02 0.75
C GLY A 429 -17.84 -24.07 -0.44
N LEU A 430 -16.65 -24.01 -1.01
CA LEU A 430 -16.35 -23.10 -2.11
C LEU A 430 -16.94 -23.65 -3.43
N PRO A 431 -17.77 -22.88 -4.18
CA PRO A 431 -18.29 -23.30 -5.48
C PRO A 431 -17.19 -23.75 -6.45
N ALA A 432 -17.45 -24.75 -7.31
CA ALA A 432 -16.42 -25.30 -8.20
C ALA A 432 -15.82 -24.25 -9.15
N ARG A 433 -16.60 -23.25 -9.57
CA ARG A 433 -16.13 -22.18 -10.46
C ARG A 433 -15.34 -21.07 -9.77
N VAL A 434 -15.37 -21.01 -8.42
CA VAL A 434 -14.65 -20.00 -7.65
C VAL A 434 -13.22 -20.49 -7.35
N ILE A 435 -12.23 -19.82 -7.90
CA ILE A 435 -10.81 -20.17 -7.80
C ILE A 435 -10.16 -19.18 -6.84
N PRO A 436 -9.66 -19.61 -5.67
CA PRO A 436 -8.99 -18.71 -4.74
C PRO A 436 -7.61 -18.31 -5.27
N LEU A 437 -7.31 -17.02 -5.14
CA LEU A 437 -5.99 -16.44 -5.39
C LEU A 437 -5.53 -15.69 -4.16
N GLU A 438 -4.54 -16.24 -3.48
CA GLU A 438 -3.97 -15.65 -2.30
C GLU A 438 -2.98 -14.55 -2.66
N CYS A 439 -3.07 -13.42 -1.95
CA CYS A 439 -2.13 -12.31 -1.97
C CYS A 439 -1.66 -11.96 -0.54
N PHE A 440 -0.64 -11.14 -0.41
CA PHE A 440 -0.19 -10.67 0.90
C PHE A 440 -1.26 -9.79 1.58
N HIS A 441 -1.83 -8.84 0.82
CA HIS A 441 -2.90 -7.96 1.29
C HIS A 441 -3.79 -7.55 0.10
N VAL A 442 -5.10 -7.56 0.28
CA VAL A 442 -6.08 -7.32 -0.78
C VAL A 442 -6.05 -5.90 -1.36
N ALA A 443 -5.58 -4.92 -0.60
CA ALA A 443 -5.43 -3.54 -1.07
C ALA A 443 -4.43 -3.40 -2.25
N ALA A 444 -3.59 -4.42 -2.51
CA ALA A 444 -2.71 -4.47 -3.69
C ALA A 444 -3.45 -4.78 -5.00
N THR A 445 -4.78 -4.98 -4.97
CA THR A 445 -5.59 -5.32 -6.13
C THR A 445 -5.99 -4.06 -6.90
N GLY A 446 -5.21 -3.66 -7.88
CA GLY A 446 -5.50 -2.51 -8.74
C GLY A 446 -6.35 -2.85 -9.97
N ILE A 447 -6.84 -1.82 -10.66
CA ILE A 447 -7.61 -1.93 -11.89
C ILE A 447 -6.87 -2.74 -12.98
N ASP A 448 -5.55 -2.68 -13.00
CA ASP A 448 -4.68 -3.43 -13.91
C ASP A 448 -4.78 -4.95 -13.69
N LEU A 449 -4.81 -5.42 -12.44
CA LEU A 449 -5.04 -6.83 -12.11
C LEU A 449 -6.47 -7.27 -12.38
N LEU A 450 -7.47 -6.42 -12.05
CA LEU A 450 -8.89 -6.70 -12.30
C LEU A 450 -9.15 -6.92 -13.79
N LEU A 451 -8.76 -5.95 -14.62
CA LEU A 451 -8.93 -6.05 -16.08
C LEU A 451 -8.05 -7.14 -16.70
N GLY A 452 -6.83 -7.34 -16.17
CA GLY A 452 -5.94 -8.42 -16.59
C GLY A 452 -6.55 -9.81 -16.39
N ALA A 453 -7.17 -10.07 -15.25
CA ALA A 453 -7.87 -11.32 -14.97
C ALA A 453 -9.03 -11.56 -15.94
N LEU A 454 -9.83 -10.53 -16.24
CA LEU A 454 -10.90 -10.62 -17.24
C LEU A 454 -10.33 -10.92 -18.64
N CYS A 455 -9.26 -10.23 -19.04
CA CYS A 455 -8.57 -10.50 -20.31
C CYS A 455 -8.09 -11.96 -20.42
N TYR A 456 -7.66 -12.58 -19.32
CA TYR A 456 -7.24 -13.98 -19.28
C TYR A 456 -8.40 -14.98 -19.24
N GLY A 457 -9.65 -14.50 -19.24
CA GLY A 457 -10.86 -15.32 -19.36
C GLY A 457 -11.58 -15.59 -18.04
N ALA A 458 -11.30 -14.84 -16.97
CA ALA A 458 -12.19 -14.83 -15.84
C ALA A 458 -13.56 -14.24 -16.25
N SER A 459 -14.66 -14.79 -15.76
CA SER A 459 -15.96 -14.15 -15.86
C SER A 459 -16.12 -13.09 -14.77
N GLN A 460 -15.52 -13.33 -13.60
CA GLN A 460 -15.67 -12.46 -12.44
C GLN A 460 -14.38 -12.45 -11.61
N VAL A 461 -14.15 -11.33 -10.94
CA VAL A 461 -13.15 -11.20 -9.88
C VAL A 461 -13.83 -10.67 -8.63
N ARG A 462 -13.69 -11.34 -7.54
CA ARG A 462 -14.16 -10.95 -6.22
C ARG A 462 -12.97 -10.70 -5.31
N VAL A 463 -12.98 -9.59 -4.60
CA VAL A 463 -11.95 -9.24 -3.61
C VAL A 463 -12.57 -9.45 -2.24
N LEU A 464 -11.99 -10.29 -1.41
CA LEU A 464 -12.51 -10.61 -0.08
C LEU A 464 -11.83 -9.72 0.97
N ALA A 465 -12.58 -8.81 1.56
CA ALA A 465 -12.23 -8.13 2.79
C ALA A 465 -12.71 -8.99 3.97
N ALA A 466 -11.77 -9.58 4.68
CA ALA A 466 -12.06 -10.56 5.73
C ALA A 466 -12.23 -9.93 7.13
N GLY A 467 -12.00 -8.62 7.25
CA GLY A 467 -12.03 -7.82 8.47
C GLY A 467 -10.61 -7.38 8.88
N GLY A 468 -10.54 -6.22 9.50
CA GLY A 468 -9.27 -5.59 9.90
C GLY A 468 -8.62 -4.72 8.82
N GLU A 469 -9.21 -4.64 7.62
CA GLU A 469 -8.81 -3.67 6.62
C GLU A 469 -9.32 -2.27 6.99
N GLY A 470 -8.43 -1.27 6.91
CA GLY A 470 -8.82 0.12 7.17
C GLY A 470 -9.78 0.67 6.10
N ASP A 471 -10.69 1.55 6.51
CA ASP A 471 -11.72 2.14 5.64
C ASP A 471 -11.12 2.81 4.38
N GLY A 472 -9.96 3.45 4.49
CA GLY A 472 -9.27 4.07 3.36
C GLY A 472 -8.87 3.08 2.27
N TYR A 473 -8.49 1.85 2.64
CA TYR A 473 -8.18 0.78 1.67
C TYR A 473 -9.43 0.26 0.98
N LEU A 474 -10.51 0.06 1.72
CA LEU A 474 -11.77 -0.42 1.17
C LEU A 474 -12.37 0.59 0.20
N GLU A 475 -12.32 1.87 0.53
CA GLU A 475 -12.78 2.93 -0.36
C GLU A 475 -11.95 2.99 -1.65
N ALA A 476 -10.62 2.90 -1.54
CA ALA A 476 -9.74 2.83 -2.70
C ALA A 476 -10.06 1.61 -3.60
N LEU A 477 -10.31 0.44 -3.02
CA LEU A 477 -10.72 -0.76 -3.76
C LEU A 477 -12.08 -0.57 -4.45
N ARG A 478 -13.08 -0.01 -3.76
CA ARG A 478 -14.41 0.28 -4.33
C ARG A 478 -14.29 1.21 -5.54
N GLN A 479 -13.43 2.22 -5.48
CA GLN A 479 -13.17 3.11 -6.60
C GLN A 479 -12.52 2.38 -7.79
N GLN A 480 -11.50 1.54 -7.57
CA GLN A 480 -10.88 0.75 -8.64
C GLN A 480 -11.88 -0.21 -9.30
N ILE A 481 -12.69 -0.89 -8.48
CA ILE A 481 -13.77 -1.78 -8.92
C ILE A 481 -14.80 -0.99 -9.75
N SER A 482 -15.21 0.18 -9.30
CA SER A 482 -16.16 1.03 -10.00
C SER A 482 -15.65 1.46 -11.40
N TYR A 483 -14.39 1.87 -11.50
CA TYR A 483 -13.81 2.22 -12.81
C TYR A 483 -13.71 0.99 -13.73
N ALA A 484 -13.25 -0.14 -13.22
CA ALA A 484 -13.15 -1.38 -13.99
C ALA A 484 -14.54 -1.82 -14.49
N GLN A 485 -15.54 -1.84 -13.61
CA GLN A 485 -16.91 -2.22 -13.97
C GLN A 485 -17.55 -1.26 -14.97
N ALA A 486 -17.35 0.06 -14.82
CA ALA A 486 -17.84 1.04 -15.76
C ALA A 486 -17.29 0.82 -17.18
N ILE A 487 -15.99 0.51 -17.30
CA ILE A 487 -15.33 0.24 -18.57
C ILE A 487 -15.93 -1.00 -19.26
N VAL A 488 -16.02 -2.13 -18.53
CA VAL A 488 -16.50 -3.38 -19.13
C VAL A 488 -17.99 -3.33 -19.45
N SER A 489 -18.80 -2.68 -18.60
CA SER A 489 -20.24 -2.49 -18.87
C SER A 489 -20.47 -1.61 -20.11
N ALA A 490 -19.69 -0.53 -20.28
CA ALA A 490 -19.79 0.32 -21.47
C ALA A 490 -19.40 -0.41 -22.77
N LEU A 491 -18.48 -1.39 -22.68
CA LEU A 491 -18.10 -2.27 -23.79
C LEU A 491 -19.15 -3.36 -24.08
N GLY A 492 -20.23 -3.43 -23.29
CA GLY A 492 -21.34 -4.35 -23.50
C GLY A 492 -21.16 -5.73 -22.88
N TYR A 493 -20.14 -5.94 -22.02
CA TYR A 493 -20.04 -7.18 -21.26
C TYR A 493 -21.14 -7.22 -20.20
N GLU A 494 -21.96 -8.27 -20.24
CA GLU A 494 -23.12 -8.41 -19.36
C GLU A 494 -22.74 -9.00 -17.99
N GLY A 495 -23.33 -8.46 -16.93
CA GLY A 495 -23.21 -8.92 -15.57
C GLY A 495 -22.26 -8.09 -14.69
N GLU A 496 -22.17 -8.48 -13.42
CA GLU A 496 -21.26 -7.87 -12.46
C GLU A 496 -19.94 -8.63 -12.48
N HIS A 497 -18.90 -8.02 -13.05
CA HIS A 497 -17.59 -8.64 -13.22
C HIS A 497 -16.71 -8.45 -11.99
N PHE A 498 -16.82 -7.32 -11.31
CA PHE A 498 -15.97 -6.96 -10.19
C PHE A 498 -16.79 -6.52 -8.99
N SER A 499 -16.53 -7.09 -7.81
CA SER A 499 -17.07 -6.58 -6.55
C SER A 499 -16.19 -6.92 -5.34
N LEU A 500 -16.38 -6.15 -4.29
CA LEU A 500 -15.84 -6.38 -2.96
C LEU A 500 -16.82 -7.26 -2.19
N ILE A 501 -16.32 -8.31 -1.54
CA ILE A 501 -17.04 -9.14 -0.59
C ILE A 501 -16.52 -8.80 0.79
N GLU A 502 -17.38 -8.30 1.65
CA GLU A 502 -17.07 -8.04 3.05
C GLU A 502 -17.67 -9.14 3.90
N ALA A 503 -16.82 -9.96 4.53
CA ALA A 503 -17.26 -11.07 5.36
C ALA A 503 -16.20 -11.45 6.41
N SER A 504 -16.56 -11.38 7.68
CA SER A 504 -15.74 -11.84 8.81
C SER A 504 -16.07 -13.28 9.25
N GLU A 505 -17.17 -13.85 8.74
CA GLU A 505 -17.62 -15.20 9.06
C GLU A 505 -17.77 -16.07 7.82
N ALA A 506 -17.40 -17.37 7.95
CA ALA A 506 -17.48 -18.32 6.85
C ALA A 506 -18.91 -18.53 6.33
N SER A 507 -19.94 -18.39 7.18
CA SER A 507 -21.35 -18.48 6.77
C SER A 507 -21.79 -17.33 5.88
N ALA A 508 -21.38 -16.13 6.20
CA ALA A 508 -21.68 -14.93 5.42
C ALA A 508 -20.96 -14.97 4.05
N LEU A 509 -19.68 -15.37 4.05
CA LEU A 509 -18.93 -15.60 2.82
C LEU A 509 -19.58 -16.66 1.94
N GLU A 510 -19.98 -17.79 2.53
CA GLU A 510 -20.64 -18.89 1.79
C GLU A 510 -21.92 -18.41 1.09
N ALA A 511 -22.79 -17.70 1.80
CA ALA A 511 -24.04 -17.19 1.24
C ALA A 511 -23.77 -16.31 0.00
N GLN A 512 -22.87 -15.33 0.13
CA GLN A 512 -22.52 -14.41 -0.97
C GLN A 512 -21.93 -15.15 -2.17
N LEU A 513 -21.03 -16.14 -1.96
CA LEU A 513 -20.39 -16.88 -3.04
C LEU A 513 -21.36 -17.80 -3.81
N TRP A 514 -22.37 -18.36 -3.14
CA TRP A 514 -23.35 -19.23 -3.77
C TRP A 514 -24.50 -18.46 -4.45
N GLU A 515 -24.68 -17.19 -4.14
CA GLU A 515 -25.65 -16.29 -4.78
C GLU A 515 -25.07 -15.57 -6.03
N LEU A 516 -23.78 -15.73 -6.31
CA LEU A 516 -23.13 -15.09 -7.46
C LEU A 516 -23.80 -15.53 -8.78
N ARG A 517 -24.33 -14.58 -9.51
CA ARG A 517 -24.82 -14.77 -10.88
C ARG A 517 -23.65 -14.77 -11.83
N ASN A 518 -23.73 -15.53 -12.93
CA ASN A 518 -22.70 -15.54 -13.95
C ASN A 518 -22.60 -14.18 -14.66
N ALA A 519 -21.39 -13.82 -15.04
CA ALA A 519 -21.10 -12.67 -15.89
C ALA A 519 -20.41 -13.14 -17.17
N GLN A 520 -20.51 -12.37 -18.23
CA GLN A 520 -19.97 -12.70 -19.53
C GLN A 520 -18.44 -12.62 -19.54
N SER A 521 -17.76 -13.70 -19.91
CA SER A 521 -16.31 -13.70 -20.12
C SER A 521 -15.93 -13.23 -21.54
N VAL A 522 -14.66 -12.90 -21.74
CA VAL A 522 -14.11 -12.63 -23.10
C VAL A 522 -14.20 -13.88 -23.98
N ASN A 523 -14.51 -13.71 -25.26
CA ASN A 523 -14.60 -14.84 -26.22
C ASN A 523 -13.24 -15.54 -26.40
N ARG A 524 -12.16 -14.78 -26.47
CA ARG A 524 -10.78 -15.29 -26.64
C ARG A 524 -9.89 -14.67 -25.55
N PRO A 525 -9.36 -15.49 -24.64
CA PRO A 525 -8.40 -15.00 -23.65
C PRO A 525 -7.14 -14.41 -24.28
N ALA A 526 -6.59 -13.43 -23.58
CA ALA A 526 -5.38 -12.73 -23.98
C ALA A 526 -4.13 -13.61 -23.88
N THR A 527 -3.18 -13.35 -24.76
CA THR A 527 -1.87 -14.03 -24.78
C THR A 527 -0.74 -13.19 -24.21
N PHE A 528 -0.93 -11.86 -24.07
CA PHE A 528 0.08 -10.98 -23.47
C PHE A 528 0.33 -11.31 -22.00
N ASN A 529 1.47 -10.86 -21.46
CA ASN A 529 1.77 -10.91 -20.04
C ASN A 529 1.57 -9.54 -19.41
N LEU A 530 1.20 -9.48 -18.13
CA LEU A 530 1.13 -8.22 -17.41
C LEU A 530 2.53 -7.62 -17.29
N SER A 531 2.63 -6.32 -17.56
CA SER A 531 3.87 -5.55 -17.51
C SER A 531 4.17 -5.09 -16.08
N PRO A 532 5.43 -4.91 -15.69
CA PRO A 532 5.78 -4.20 -14.47
C PRO A 532 5.34 -2.72 -14.48
N GLU A 533 5.01 -2.20 -15.66
CA GLU A 533 4.48 -0.85 -15.85
C GLU A 533 2.96 -0.87 -15.93
N LYS A 534 2.31 -0.26 -14.94
CA LYS A 534 0.86 -0.24 -14.79
C LYS A 534 0.14 0.25 -16.05
N ARG A 535 0.63 1.36 -16.64
CA ARG A 535 0.03 1.96 -17.85
C ARG A 535 0.12 1.01 -19.05
N THR A 536 1.25 0.35 -19.25
CA THR A 536 1.44 -0.64 -20.32
C THR A 536 0.48 -1.83 -20.16
N THR A 537 0.30 -2.34 -18.92
CA THR A 537 -0.69 -3.40 -18.65
C THR A 537 -2.10 -2.95 -19.01
N LEU A 538 -2.48 -1.73 -18.60
CA LEU A 538 -3.79 -1.18 -18.89
C LEU A 538 -4.01 -0.97 -20.40
N ASP A 539 -2.98 -0.58 -21.12
CA ASP A 539 -3.03 -0.43 -22.56
C ASP A 539 -3.36 -1.74 -23.28
N PHE A 540 -2.65 -2.81 -22.91
CA PHE A 540 -2.94 -4.13 -23.44
C PHE A 540 -4.34 -4.62 -23.06
N ALA A 541 -4.77 -4.37 -21.84
CA ALA A 541 -6.10 -4.75 -21.39
C ALA A 541 -7.20 -4.00 -22.17
N PHE A 542 -7.08 -2.70 -22.33
CA PHE A 542 -8.05 -1.91 -23.08
C PHE A 542 -8.15 -2.31 -24.55
N GLU A 543 -7.01 -2.50 -25.22
CA GLU A 543 -6.98 -2.97 -26.62
C GLU A 543 -7.61 -4.34 -26.77
N HIS A 544 -7.31 -5.27 -25.85
CA HIS A 544 -7.88 -6.60 -25.90
C HIS A 544 -9.38 -6.61 -25.63
N LEU A 545 -9.83 -5.93 -24.56
CA LEU A 545 -11.24 -5.85 -24.21
C LEU A 545 -12.07 -5.16 -25.29
N ALA A 546 -11.60 -4.05 -25.86
CA ALA A 546 -12.27 -3.37 -26.94
C ALA A 546 -12.39 -4.25 -28.22
N LYS A 547 -11.33 -5.01 -28.53
CA LYS A 547 -11.32 -5.95 -29.66
C LYS A 547 -12.28 -7.12 -29.48
N GLN A 548 -12.51 -7.56 -28.24
CA GLN A 548 -13.41 -8.69 -27.91
C GLN A 548 -14.81 -8.20 -27.49
N ALA A 549 -15.04 -6.88 -27.43
CA ALA A 549 -16.23 -6.27 -26.91
C ALA A 549 -17.50 -6.71 -27.66
N PRO A 550 -18.59 -7.01 -26.94
CA PRO A 550 -19.89 -7.21 -27.54
C PRO A 550 -20.44 -5.93 -28.22
N SER A 551 -20.08 -4.76 -27.73
CA SER A 551 -20.48 -3.46 -28.27
C SER A 551 -19.25 -2.60 -28.55
N SER A 552 -19.11 -2.13 -29.79
CA SER A 552 -18.05 -1.19 -30.16
C SER A 552 -18.33 0.18 -29.55
N LYS A 553 -17.37 0.68 -28.80
CA LYS A 553 -17.38 2.04 -28.23
C LYS A 553 -16.04 2.69 -28.51
N GLU A 554 -16.08 3.94 -28.99
CA GLU A 554 -14.87 4.73 -29.19
C GLU A 554 -14.46 5.47 -27.92
N GLU A 555 -15.45 5.90 -27.13
CA GLU A 555 -15.29 6.69 -25.92
C GLU A 555 -16.17 6.17 -24.80
N ILE A 556 -15.63 6.16 -23.57
CA ILE A 556 -16.34 5.78 -22.35
C ILE A 556 -16.18 6.91 -21.34
N ALA A 557 -17.28 7.53 -20.93
CA ALA A 557 -17.28 8.49 -19.83
C ALA A 557 -16.98 7.79 -18.51
N LEU A 558 -16.11 8.38 -17.70
CA LEU A 558 -15.71 7.84 -16.38
C LEU A 558 -16.06 8.82 -15.26
N GLY A 559 -16.17 8.29 -14.05
CA GLY A 559 -16.38 9.10 -12.85
C GLY A 559 -15.19 9.99 -12.51
N ALA A 560 -15.44 11.03 -11.74
CA ALA A 560 -14.40 11.92 -11.23
C ALA A 560 -13.29 11.13 -10.48
N GLY A 561 -12.04 11.55 -10.64
CA GLY A 561 -10.89 10.88 -10.05
C GLY A 561 -10.39 9.66 -10.82
N ALA A 562 -11.03 9.24 -11.92
CA ALA A 562 -10.52 8.20 -12.79
C ALA A 562 -9.14 8.60 -13.37
N PRO A 563 -8.18 7.66 -13.48
CA PRO A 563 -6.82 7.97 -13.93
C PRO A 563 -6.68 8.03 -15.47
N PHE A 564 -7.77 8.30 -16.17
CA PHE A 564 -7.85 8.39 -17.64
C PHE A 564 -8.74 9.57 -18.02
N GLY A 565 -8.33 10.32 -19.02
CA GLY A 565 -9.17 11.39 -19.51
C GLY A 565 -8.48 12.37 -20.45
N SER A 566 -9.29 13.27 -20.96
CA SER A 566 -8.89 14.39 -21.81
C SER A 566 -8.76 15.69 -21.01
N LEU A 567 -8.38 16.73 -21.71
CA LEU A 567 -8.35 18.09 -21.23
C LEU A 567 -9.27 18.96 -22.11
N ARG A 568 -10.03 19.83 -21.47
CA ARG A 568 -10.76 20.90 -22.18
C ARG A 568 -10.00 22.21 -21.94
N ILE A 569 -9.69 22.91 -23.02
CA ILE A 569 -9.01 24.20 -22.97
C ILE A 569 -9.97 25.31 -23.33
N ASN A 570 -10.11 26.31 -22.48
CA ASN A 570 -10.76 27.57 -22.84
C ASN A 570 -9.79 28.38 -23.71
N LYS A 571 -10.05 28.40 -25.02
CA LYS A 571 -9.20 29.04 -26.00
C LYS A 571 -9.16 30.57 -25.85
N ASP A 572 -10.21 31.15 -25.26
CA ASP A 572 -10.29 32.60 -25.07
C ASP A 572 -9.42 33.10 -23.95
N THR A 573 -9.25 32.30 -22.88
CA THR A 573 -8.39 32.64 -21.74
C THR A 573 -6.97 32.11 -21.91
N CYS A 574 -6.76 31.00 -22.62
CA CYS A 574 -5.44 30.38 -22.78
C CYS A 574 -4.50 31.29 -23.61
N THR A 575 -3.45 31.75 -22.97
CA THR A 575 -2.40 32.62 -23.59
C THR A 575 -1.29 31.83 -24.29
N LEU A 576 -1.33 30.50 -24.29
CA LEU A 576 -0.28 29.60 -24.77
C LEU A 576 1.08 29.87 -24.07
N CYS A 577 1.06 30.22 -22.78
CA CYS A 577 2.27 30.48 -21.97
C CYS A 577 3.11 29.22 -21.74
N LYS A 578 2.53 28.03 -21.99
CA LYS A 578 3.20 26.70 -21.90
C LYS A 578 3.63 26.29 -20.47
N ALA A 579 3.16 26.96 -19.43
CA ALA A 579 3.47 26.57 -18.02
C ALA A 579 2.99 25.14 -17.73
N CYS A 580 1.85 24.72 -18.27
CA CYS A 580 1.28 23.39 -18.13
C CYS A 580 2.14 22.25 -18.72
N LEU A 581 3.03 22.54 -19.70
CA LEU A 581 3.94 21.54 -20.27
C LEU A 581 4.99 21.10 -19.24
N GLY A 582 5.64 22.08 -18.59
CA GLY A 582 6.66 21.82 -17.58
C GLY A 582 6.10 21.11 -16.32
N ALA A 583 4.81 21.29 -16.07
CA ALA A 583 4.12 20.65 -14.95
C ALA A 583 3.74 19.18 -15.20
N CYS A 584 3.65 18.75 -16.48
CA CYS A 584 3.15 17.40 -16.82
C CYS A 584 4.24 16.32 -16.66
N PRO A 585 4.16 15.40 -15.66
CA PRO A 585 5.17 14.37 -15.44
C PRO A 585 5.17 13.29 -16.52
N GLU A 586 4.02 13.05 -17.17
CA GLU A 586 3.84 11.97 -18.16
C GLU A 586 3.97 12.47 -19.61
N SER A 587 4.41 13.73 -19.81
CA SER A 587 4.57 14.32 -21.13
C SER A 587 3.31 14.20 -22.00
N ALA A 588 2.13 14.32 -21.37
CA ALA A 588 0.85 14.32 -22.07
C ALA A 588 0.64 15.62 -22.85
N LEU A 589 1.18 16.74 -22.37
CA LEU A 589 1.15 18.05 -23.01
C LEU A 589 2.46 18.29 -23.77
N LEU A 590 2.36 18.74 -25.01
CA LEU A 590 3.48 18.93 -25.92
C LEU A 590 3.46 20.31 -26.57
N ASP A 591 4.64 20.82 -26.85
CA ASP A 591 4.86 21.99 -27.68
C ASP A 591 4.92 21.62 -29.16
N SER A 592 4.82 22.62 -30.04
CA SER A 592 5.21 22.53 -31.43
C SER A 592 6.37 23.45 -31.73
N PRO A 593 7.47 22.97 -32.36
CA PRO A 593 8.58 23.83 -32.76
C PRO A 593 8.24 24.75 -33.94
N GLU A 594 7.21 24.42 -34.71
CA GLU A 594 6.86 25.11 -35.97
C GLU A 594 5.82 26.21 -35.78
N ALA A 595 4.94 26.08 -34.78
CA ALA A 595 3.87 27.01 -34.52
C ALA A 595 3.54 27.12 -33.03
N PRO A 596 2.99 28.23 -32.54
CA PRO A 596 2.47 28.36 -31.18
C PRO A 596 1.24 27.48 -30.99
N GLN A 597 1.48 26.22 -30.66
CA GLN A 597 0.42 25.23 -30.44
C GLN A 597 0.62 24.55 -29.07
N LEU A 598 -0.49 24.22 -28.43
CA LEU A 598 -0.56 23.30 -27.31
C LEU A 598 -1.16 21.99 -27.82
N ARG A 599 -0.33 20.93 -27.81
CA ARG A 599 -0.73 19.59 -28.25
C ARG A 599 -0.86 18.65 -27.06
N PHE A 600 -1.65 17.60 -27.21
CA PHE A 600 -1.99 16.69 -26.14
C PHE A 600 -2.09 15.26 -26.64
N ILE A 601 -1.47 14.33 -25.90
CA ILE A 601 -1.64 12.88 -26.09
C ILE A 601 -2.47 12.36 -24.93
N GLU A 602 -3.72 12.01 -25.19
CA GLU A 602 -4.68 11.60 -24.17
C GLU A 602 -4.23 10.33 -23.42
N ARG A 603 -3.61 9.39 -24.13
CA ARG A 603 -3.11 8.14 -23.56
C ARG A 603 -2.12 8.34 -22.41
N ASN A 604 -1.34 9.40 -22.45
CA ASN A 604 -0.34 9.71 -21.44
C ASN A 604 -0.96 10.42 -20.21
N CYS A 605 -2.15 10.96 -20.33
CA CYS A 605 -2.78 11.72 -19.25
C CYS A 605 -3.22 10.81 -18.11
N VAL A 606 -2.81 11.16 -16.89
CA VAL A 606 -3.17 10.46 -15.65
C VAL A 606 -4.16 11.25 -14.78
N GLN A 607 -4.75 12.32 -15.31
CA GLN A 607 -5.74 13.15 -14.62
C GLN A 607 -5.30 13.65 -13.23
N CYS A 608 -4.01 13.99 -13.09
CA CYS A 608 -3.42 14.40 -11.81
C CYS A 608 -3.73 15.84 -11.38
N GLY A 609 -4.20 16.69 -12.30
CA GLY A 609 -4.53 18.08 -12.01
C GLY A 609 -3.38 19.07 -12.02
N LEU A 610 -2.10 18.65 -12.11
CA LEU A 610 -0.95 19.56 -12.09
C LEU A 610 -1.03 20.68 -13.13
N CYS A 611 -1.44 20.36 -14.37
CA CYS A 611 -1.60 21.34 -15.42
C CYS A 611 -2.71 22.37 -15.13
N VAL A 612 -3.78 21.93 -14.43
CA VAL A 612 -4.87 22.80 -13.98
C VAL A 612 -4.35 23.77 -12.94
N ASN A 613 -3.74 23.24 -11.87
CA ASN A 613 -3.24 24.04 -10.75
C ASN A 613 -2.07 24.98 -11.14
N THR A 614 -1.35 24.66 -12.22
CA THR A 614 -0.23 25.49 -12.73
C THR A 614 -0.70 26.57 -13.71
N CYS A 615 -1.93 26.45 -14.23
CA CYS A 615 -2.41 27.40 -15.26
C CYS A 615 -2.71 28.79 -14.65
N PRO A 616 -1.98 29.85 -15.01
CA PRO A 616 -2.23 31.17 -14.44
C PRO A 616 -3.51 31.85 -14.95
N GLU A 617 -4.14 31.27 -15.97
CA GLU A 617 -5.33 31.80 -16.63
C GLU A 617 -6.58 30.94 -16.38
N ASP A 618 -6.48 29.90 -15.49
CA ASP A 618 -7.57 28.95 -15.21
C ASP A 618 -8.23 28.37 -16.47
N ALA A 619 -7.41 28.15 -17.52
CA ALA A 619 -7.90 27.79 -18.85
C ALA A 619 -8.08 26.29 -19.06
N ILE A 620 -7.77 25.45 -18.07
CA ILE A 620 -7.69 23.98 -18.23
C ILE A 620 -8.71 23.29 -17.31
N GLU A 621 -9.49 22.39 -17.88
CA GLU A 621 -10.44 21.53 -17.17
C GLU A 621 -10.13 20.05 -17.45
N LEU A 622 -10.21 19.20 -16.42
CA LEU A 622 -10.09 17.75 -16.55
C LEU A 622 -11.40 17.13 -17.02
N VAL A 623 -11.32 16.23 -18.00
CA VAL A 623 -12.48 15.51 -18.55
C VAL A 623 -12.23 14.00 -18.39
N PRO A 624 -12.72 13.37 -17.30
CA PRO A 624 -12.53 11.93 -17.06
C PRO A 624 -13.26 11.10 -18.14
N ARG A 625 -12.49 10.36 -18.93
CA ARG A 625 -13.00 9.46 -19.98
C ARG A 625 -11.92 8.46 -20.38
N LEU A 626 -12.30 7.42 -21.08
CA LEU A 626 -11.38 6.50 -21.76
C LEU A 626 -11.65 6.54 -23.26
N LEU A 627 -10.67 6.99 -24.05
CA LEU A 627 -10.71 6.97 -25.50
C LEU A 627 -10.01 5.70 -26.01
N LEU A 628 -10.74 4.88 -26.74
CA LEU A 628 -10.30 3.54 -27.22
C LEU A 628 -9.80 3.55 -28.66
N THR A 629 -9.89 4.68 -29.37
CA THR A 629 -9.40 4.81 -30.73
C THR A 629 -7.90 5.03 -30.79
N ALA A 630 -7.29 4.80 -31.96
CA ALA A 630 -5.87 5.09 -32.20
C ALA A 630 -5.52 6.57 -31.93
N GLN A 631 -6.48 7.47 -32.07
CA GLN A 631 -6.34 8.92 -31.80
C GLN A 631 -5.89 9.21 -30.36
N ALA A 632 -6.19 8.31 -29.40
CA ALA A 632 -5.71 8.47 -28.02
C ALA A 632 -4.16 8.50 -27.92
N LYS A 633 -3.47 7.89 -28.87
CA LYS A 633 -1.99 7.81 -28.93
C LYS A 633 -1.38 8.92 -29.79
N GLU A 634 -2.19 9.65 -30.54
CA GLU A 634 -1.76 10.70 -31.45
C GLU A 634 -1.82 12.07 -30.77
N PRO A 635 -0.87 12.97 -31.05
CA PRO A 635 -0.91 14.32 -30.54
C PRO A 635 -2.02 15.13 -31.22
N VAL A 636 -3.01 15.57 -30.47
CA VAL A 636 -4.10 16.48 -30.96
C VAL A 636 -3.82 17.91 -30.55
N VAL A 637 -4.17 18.87 -31.39
CA VAL A 637 -4.02 20.30 -31.09
C VAL A 637 -5.20 20.76 -30.22
N LEU A 638 -4.91 21.14 -28.98
CA LEU A 638 -5.89 21.68 -28.02
C LEU A 638 -6.11 23.19 -28.25
N ASN A 639 -5.04 23.94 -28.50
CA ASN A 639 -5.08 25.36 -28.79
C ASN A 639 -3.93 25.75 -29.69
N GLU A 640 -4.18 26.73 -30.57
CA GLU A 640 -3.18 27.32 -31.46
C GLU A 640 -3.44 28.83 -31.65
N ALA A 641 -2.41 29.55 -31.96
CA ALA A 641 -2.50 31.00 -32.25
C ALA A 641 -1.52 31.40 -33.35
N GLU A 642 -1.81 32.55 -33.96
CA GLU A 642 -0.88 33.14 -34.89
C GLU A 642 0.47 33.46 -34.25
N PRO A 643 1.60 33.07 -34.86
CA PRO A 643 2.91 33.39 -34.37
C PRO A 643 3.20 34.88 -34.44
N PHE A 644 3.94 35.39 -33.45
CA PHE A 644 4.55 36.71 -33.55
C PHE A 644 5.95 36.56 -34.15
N ASN A 645 6.20 37.29 -35.23
CA ASN A 645 7.50 37.23 -35.87
C ASN A 645 8.47 38.21 -35.23
N CYS A 646 9.70 37.74 -34.97
CA CYS A 646 10.76 38.60 -34.44
C CYS A 646 10.99 39.82 -35.28
N VAL A 647 10.94 41.02 -34.69
CA VAL A 647 11.11 42.30 -35.39
C VAL A 647 12.52 42.48 -35.97
N ARG A 648 13.50 41.61 -35.65
CA ARG A 648 14.85 41.66 -36.15
C ARG A 648 15.15 40.59 -37.23
N CYS A 649 14.80 39.34 -37.02
CA CYS A 649 15.14 38.24 -37.93
C CYS A 649 13.94 37.58 -38.63
N GLY A 650 12.71 37.99 -38.32
CA GLY A 650 11.51 37.45 -38.93
C GLY A 650 11.10 36.05 -38.44
N LYS A 651 11.93 35.37 -37.64
CA LYS A 651 11.56 34.03 -37.08
C LYS A 651 10.34 34.12 -36.16
N PRO A 652 9.39 33.17 -36.22
CA PRO A 652 8.30 33.07 -35.25
C PRO A 652 8.85 32.68 -33.88
N PHE A 653 8.37 33.29 -32.77
CA PHE A 653 8.90 32.98 -31.43
C PHE A 653 7.88 33.08 -30.31
N GLY A 654 6.70 33.41 -30.48
CA GLY A 654 5.66 33.52 -29.46
C GLY A 654 4.30 33.76 -30.09
N THR A 655 3.27 33.94 -29.29
CA THR A 655 1.97 34.32 -29.79
C THR A 655 1.84 35.84 -29.90
N ARG A 656 1.12 36.33 -30.92
CA ARG A 656 0.81 37.76 -31.08
C ARG A 656 0.22 38.34 -29.81
N ARG A 657 -0.79 37.66 -29.24
CA ARG A 657 -1.50 38.08 -28.02
C ARG A 657 -0.55 38.17 -26.78
N MET A 658 0.34 37.20 -26.61
CA MET A 658 1.30 37.21 -25.49
C MET A 658 2.27 38.39 -25.60
N VAL A 659 2.84 38.64 -26.79
CA VAL A 659 3.78 39.74 -27.01
C VAL A 659 3.07 41.08 -26.85
N GLU A 660 1.88 41.24 -27.37
CA GLU A 660 1.06 42.45 -27.22
C GLU A 660 0.69 42.71 -25.76
N MET A 661 0.27 41.68 -25.03
CA MET A 661 -0.05 41.79 -23.58
C MET A 661 1.21 42.16 -22.75
N MET A 662 2.34 41.52 -23.00
CA MET A 662 3.59 41.83 -22.33
C MET A 662 4.05 43.26 -22.60
N THR A 663 4.00 43.68 -23.87
CA THR A 663 4.35 45.07 -24.29
C THR A 663 3.39 46.08 -23.68
N GLY A 664 2.10 45.79 -23.61
CA GLY A 664 1.10 46.64 -22.98
C GLY A 664 1.28 46.77 -21.45
N LYS A 665 1.45 45.66 -20.75
CA LYS A 665 1.65 45.65 -19.27
C LYS A 665 2.96 46.30 -18.86
N LEU A 666 4.05 46.03 -19.59
CA LEU A 666 5.40 46.50 -19.24
C LEU A 666 5.72 47.90 -19.82
N GLY A 667 5.00 48.34 -20.84
CA GLY A 667 5.23 49.66 -21.49
C GLY A 667 5.05 50.86 -20.55
N ALA A 668 4.25 50.71 -19.49
CA ALA A 668 4.06 51.74 -18.47
C ALA A 668 5.12 51.70 -17.35
N HIS A 669 5.97 50.67 -17.29
CA HIS A 669 6.98 50.53 -16.26
C HIS A 669 8.26 51.34 -16.63
N SER A 670 8.85 52.03 -15.66
CA SER A 670 9.99 52.94 -15.87
C SER A 670 11.20 52.26 -16.54
N MET A 671 11.42 50.97 -16.32
CA MET A 671 12.49 50.20 -16.94
C MET A 671 12.33 49.98 -18.44
N PHE A 672 11.10 50.10 -18.97
CA PHE A 672 10.77 49.92 -20.38
C PHE A 672 10.44 51.27 -21.11
N ALA A 673 10.45 52.40 -20.39
CA ALA A 673 10.12 53.73 -20.92
C ALA A 673 11.07 54.25 -22.01
N GLY A 674 12.24 53.63 -22.18
CA GLY A 674 13.25 54.02 -23.18
C GLY A 674 13.09 53.44 -24.57
N GLY A 675 11.97 52.76 -24.89
CA GLY A 675 11.69 52.23 -26.22
C GLY A 675 12.50 50.99 -26.64
N THR A 676 13.80 50.95 -26.36
CA THR A 676 14.73 49.88 -26.73
C THR A 676 14.42 48.58 -25.93
N ALA A 677 14.19 48.68 -24.63
CA ALA A 677 13.82 47.55 -23.78
C ALA A 677 12.44 46.96 -24.21
N LEU A 678 11.49 47.82 -24.58
CA LEU A 678 10.16 47.38 -25.08
C LEU A 678 10.27 46.67 -26.43
N ARG A 679 11.12 47.15 -27.35
CA ARG A 679 11.40 46.53 -28.64
C ARG A 679 12.01 45.15 -28.49
N ARG A 680 12.86 44.91 -27.44
CA ARG A 680 13.46 43.62 -27.13
C ARG A 680 12.40 42.55 -26.74
N LEU A 681 11.27 42.95 -26.16
CA LEU A 681 10.15 42.05 -25.92
C LEU A 681 9.56 41.48 -27.21
N GLN A 682 9.76 42.18 -28.33
CA GLN A 682 9.32 41.77 -29.67
C GLN A 682 10.39 41.00 -30.46
N MET A 683 11.48 40.63 -29.84
CA MET A 683 12.57 39.85 -30.43
C MET A 683 12.60 38.41 -29.89
N CYS A 684 12.99 37.46 -30.76
CA CYS A 684 13.31 36.09 -30.30
C CYS A 684 14.49 36.09 -29.35
N GLY A 685 14.67 34.98 -28.56
CA GLY A 685 15.72 34.88 -27.56
C GLY A 685 17.11 35.16 -28.10
N GLU A 686 17.47 34.61 -29.25
CA GLU A 686 18.75 34.82 -29.91
C GLU A 686 18.95 36.31 -30.29
N CYS A 687 17.99 36.94 -30.94
CA CYS A 687 18.08 38.32 -31.32
C CYS A 687 18.10 39.27 -30.13
N ARG A 688 17.44 38.92 -29.04
CA ARG A 688 17.42 39.70 -27.80
C ARG A 688 18.81 39.70 -27.13
N VAL A 689 19.45 38.54 -27.05
CA VAL A 689 20.81 38.43 -26.51
C VAL A 689 21.81 39.22 -27.38
N VAL A 690 21.74 39.03 -28.70
CA VAL A 690 22.63 39.79 -29.61
C VAL A 690 22.41 41.30 -29.50
N ASP A 691 21.14 41.75 -29.36
CA ASP A 691 20.83 43.16 -29.19
C ASP A 691 21.32 43.71 -27.85
N MET A 692 21.21 42.95 -26.79
CA MET A 692 21.76 43.30 -25.46
C MET A 692 23.26 43.43 -25.48
N VAL A 693 23.98 42.47 -26.07
CA VAL A 693 25.45 42.46 -26.13
C VAL A 693 26.00 43.55 -27.06
N SER A 694 25.27 43.90 -28.15
CA SER A 694 25.67 44.91 -29.15
C SER A 694 25.34 46.35 -28.72
N SER A 695 24.52 46.54 -27.69
CA SER A 695 24.10 47.88 -27.20
C SER A 695 25.18 48.47 -26.27
N GLN A 696 25.87 49.53 -26.70
CA GLN A 696 26.96 50.18 -25.95
C GLN A 696 26.49 51.02 -24.72
N ASN A 697 25.16 51.23 -24.55
CA ASN A 697 24.61 52.11 -23.50
C ASN A 697 23.57 51.39 -22.61
N GLU A 698 23.80 50.15 -22.20
CA GLU A 698 22.95 49.52 -21.22
C GLU A 698 23.35 49.81 -19.80
N PRO A 699 22.42 50.28 -18.94
CA PRO A 699 22.72 50.40 -17.50
C PRO A 699 22.96 49.00 -16.92
N THR A 700 24.09 48.81 -16.32
CA THR A 700 24.45 47.59 -15.59
C THR A 700 23.84 47.65 -14.18
N ILE A 701 23.78 46.54 -13.48
CA ILE A 701 23.33 46.47 -12.08
C ILE A 701 24.12 47.42 -11.17
N PHE A 702 25.34 47.74 -11.57
CA PHE A 702 26.23 48.69 -10.88
C PHE A 702 25.86 50.16 -11.10
N ASP A 703 25.11 50.48 -12.14
CA ASP A 703 24.67 51.86 -12.43
C ASP A 703 23.46 52.24 -11.55
N TYR A 704 22.66 51.25 -11.12
CA TYR A 704 21.55 51.43 -10.17
C TYR A 704 21.99 51.52 -8.71
N THR A 705 23.22 51.09 -8.38
CA THR A 705 23.76 51.17 -7.01
C THR A 705 24.43 52.50 -6.71
N LYS A 706 24.64 53.36 -7.72
CA LYS A 706 25.27 54.67 -7.57
C LYS A 706 24.32 55.83 -7.28
N SER A 707 23.03 55.57 -7.24
CA SER A 707 21.98 56.58 -6.98
C SER A 707 21.22 56.34 -5.67
N LYS A 708 21.95 56.02 -4.59
CA LYS A 708 21.47 56.16 -3.20
C LYS A 708 22.46 56.93 -2.38
#